data_727b6de5c04d119e6327a4bde8fd2870
#
_entry.id   727b6de5c04d119e6327a4bde8fd2870
#
_cell.length_a   1.000
_cell.length_b   1.000
_cell.length_c   1.000
_cell.angle_alpha   90.00
_cell.angle_beta   90.00
_cell.angle_gamma   90.00
#
_symmetry.space_group_name_H-M   'P 1'
#
loop_
_entity.id
_entity.type
_entity.pdbx_description
1 polymer ?
#
loop_
_entity_poly.entity_id
_entity_poly.type
_entity_poly.pdbx_seq_one_letter_code
_entity_poly.pdbx_strand_id
1 'polypeptide(L)'
;MKRITIIAALAGAGILAGGAALYFSSGTQEGAPRRALWLPAEAPTKPAWTARVTPLAGDGGNGVVDGALAASRFSDPFGVALDLQGNVYVADGGDSNRIRRVKPDGVVSTFAGGREGFADGVGAAAAFHTPSALALDRAGNLYVADTGNHAIRKVAPSGSVTTLAGDGQPGYQDGVGRAARFNGPVGLAVDRDGNVFVADTYNDRIRRIAPDGTVTTVAGNGQPGNADAPALAAGFDTPTAIAVDKKGTLFVADTGNDAVRRIEADGTVTTIARPLENDPQPILRRPSGLALTGDGYLYVASGAGGRIVQIAPDGALHALLDVDRPPEASYGSDGTVRLYAPRGIAVRRDGSLVVADTQALRLFSLAEPKKGEAAPPSQSPVIRHSASMPWPVGPQQEVHEVVGVMGEVRGSYDGESRHHFHAGLDIRADIGSRVLAVLPSKISDPFPNWGFGSLGEGMSLGPFSYIHMRVGREANGKALDERFQLLLDARAKPERVRVRRGARFAVGDALGTINPMAHVHMDYYPGGAVVNPLTLPFVGLRDTIPPTIQGIALYDAAGKRIRPARKGQPLRIERAQGDVNIVVDAYDQMDGNLARRRLGLYKLGYQVLHADGRPVAGFEAPLITQVYDRLPREREAVKLVYADSSGITVYGSKTTRFAYAVSNTMQGGQALPGSWKVGNLAPGDYILRIHAADFAGLVATEGRDLPVTVE
;
A
#
# COMPACT_ATOMS: atom_id res chain seq x y z
N MET A 1 37.04 64.55 -9.76
CA MET A 1 38.50 64.59 -10.02
C MET A 1 39.18 63.51 -9.20
N LYS A 2 40.02 62.81 -9.83
CA LYS A 2 41.06 61.80 -9.56
C LYS A 2 40.67 60.36 -9.93
N ARG A 3 41.16 60.05 -11.13
CA ARG A 3 41.42 58.68 -11.63
C ARG A 3 42.60 58.11 -10.86
N ILE A 4 42.56 56.84 -10.56
CA ILE A 4 43.75 56.03 -10.34
C ILE A 4 43.64 54.78 -11.21
N THR A 5 44.56 54.72 -12.16
CA THR A 5 44.93 53.59 -13.01
C THR A 5 45.82 52.65 -12.22
N ILE A 6 45.57 51.35 -12.29
CA ILE A 6 46.56 50.37 -11.89
C ILE A 6 46.74 49.34 -13.00
N ILE A 7 48.02 49.21 -13.33
CA ILE A 7 48.69 48.45 -14.36
C ILE A 7 48.62 46.95 -14.09
N ALA A 8 48.48 46.18 -15.16
CA ALA A 8 48.62 44.74 -15.20
C ALA A 8 50.10 44.31 -15.05
N ALA A 9 50.33 43.21 -14.37
CA ALA A 9 51.49 42.35 -14.58
C ALA A 9 51.10 40.88 -14.50
N LEU A 10 51.39 40.17 -15.60
CA LEU A 10 51.25 38.75 -15.78
C LEU A 10 52.39 38.01 -15.05
N ALA A 11 52.07 36.86 -14.43
CA ALA A 11 52.81 35.58 -14.61
C ALA A 11 52.22 34.42 -13.77
N GLY A 12 51.92 33.34 -14.47
CA GLY A 12 52.26 31.97 -14.00
C GLY A 12 51.18 31.13 -13.33
N ALA A 13 50.57 30.35 -14.15
CA ALA A 13 50.16 28.92 -13.99
C ALA A 13 49.72 28.34 -12.59
N GLY A 14 48.52 27.77 -12.55
CA GLY A 14 48.27 26.60 -11.71
C GLY A 14 46.93 26.57 -11.00
N ILE A 15 46.05 25.72 -11.53
CA ILE A 15 44.97 24.95 -10.82
C ILE A 15 43.73 25.72 -10.34
N LEU A 16 42.63 25.40 -11.02
CA LEU A 16 41.23 25.70 -10.73
C LEU A 16 40.74 25.23 -9.38
N ALA A 17 40.24 26.13 -8.57
CA ALA A 17 39.18 25.88 -7.58
C ALA A 17 38.31 27.14 -7.53
N GLY A 18 37.09 27.06 -8.09
CA GLY A 18 36.17 28.15 -8.17
C GLY A 18 35.54 28.51 -6.83
N GLY A 19 35.94 29.58 -6.22
CA GLY A 19 35.24 30.24 -5.13
C GLY A 19 34.53 31.48 -5.62
N ALA A 20 33.21 31.56 -5.55
CA ALA A 20 32.44 32.75 -5.83
C ALA A 20 32.46 33.69 -4.61
N ALA A 21 33.12 34.84 -4.74
CA ALA A 21 33.05 35.91 -3.75
C ALA A 21 31.78 36.75 -3.95
N LEU A 22 30.96 36.86 -2.91
CA LEU A 22 29.82 37.80 -2.85
C LEU A 22 30.30 39.20 -2.44
N TYR A 23 30.09 40.17 -3.30
CA TYR A 23 30.19 41.58 -2.94
C TYR A 23 28.79 42.11 -2.58
N PHE A 24 28.61 42.58 -1.37
CA PHE A 24 27.47 43.39 -0.96
C PHE A 24 27.78 44.86 -1.17
N SER A 25 27.03 45.55 -2.00
CA SER A 25 26.94 47.01 -2.04
C SER A 25 25.58 47.46 -1.55
N SER A 26 25.53 48.21 -0.47
CA SER A 26 24.32 48.86 0.03
C SER A 26 23.98 50.04 -0.87
N GLY A 27 22.94 49.89 -1.66
CA GLY A 27 22.35 50.94 -2.47
C GLY A 27 20.89 50.63 -2.74
N THR A 28 20.00 51.43 -2.15
CA THR A 28 18.55 51.40 -2.43
C THR A 28 18.31 51.83 -3.88
N GLN A 29 17.93 50.86 -4.72
CA GLN A 29 17.23 51.09 -5.99
C GLN A 29 16.17 50.05 -6.19
N GLU A 30 14.92 50.50 -6.26
CA GLU A 30 13.79 49.71 -6.75
C GLU A 30 14.02 49.36 -8.23
N GLY A 31 13.82 48.11 -8.59
CA GLY A 31 13.58 47.71 -9.97
C GLY A 31 14.74 47.07 -10.76
N ALA A 32 15.61 46.25 -10.15
CA ALA A 32 16.49 45.38 -10.94
C ALA A 32 15.90 43.96 -11.06
N PRO A 33 15.88 43.35 -12.27
CA PRO A 33 15.42 41.96 -12.41
C PRO A 33 16.36 41.06 -11.62
N ARG A 34 15.80 40.25 -10.71
CA ARG A 34 16.53 39.21 -9.98
C ARG A 34 17.27 38.32 -10.99
N ARG A 35 18.61 38.35 -10.98
CA ARG A 35 19.42 37.39 -11.74
C ARG A 35 18.92 35.98 -11.44
N ALA A 36 18.47 35.30 -12.50
CA ALA A 36 18.17 33.88 -12.41
C ALA A 36 19.42 33.16 -11.88
N LEU A 37 19.31 32.55 -10.71
CA LEU A 37 20.33 31.64 -10.21
C LEU A 37 20.53 30.58 -11.29
N TRP A 38 21.74 30.46 -11.82
CA TRP A 38 22.11 29.41 -12.74
C TRP A 38 22.11 28.10 -11.97
N LEU A 39 21.03 27.34 -12.08
CA LEU A 39 20.90 26.06 -11.45
C LEU A 39 21.49 24.98 -12.37
N PRO A 40 22.25 24.02 -11.88
CA PRO A 40 22.74 22.90 -12.70
C PRO A 40 21.59 22.27 -13.47
N ALA A 41 21.83 21.83 -14.69
CA ALA A 41 20.87 21.07 -15.45
C ALA A 41 20.44 19.80 -14.65
N GLU A 42 19.17 19.40 -14.80
CA GLU A 42 18.71 18.10 -14.28
C GLU A 42 19.57 16.99 -14.91
N ALA A 43 19.90 15.97 -14.13
CA ALA A 43 20.57 14.80 -14.65
C ALA A 43 19.70 14.13 -15.73
N PRO A 44 20.28 13.67 -16.84
CA PRO A 44 19.52 12.89 -17.84
C PRO A 44 18.83 11.72 -17.19
N THR A 45 17.59 11.46 -17.57
CA THR A 45 16.83 10.32 -17.02
C THR A 45 17.41 9.03 -17.57
N LYS A 46 17.76 8.11 -16.66
CA LYS A 46 18.20 6.77 -17.03
C LYS A 46 16.99 5.93 -17.41
N PRO A 47 17.00 5.29 -18.61
CA PRO A 47 15.93 4.37 -18.97
C PRO A 47 16.03 3.05 -18.19
N ALA A 48 14.88 2.47 -17.85
CA ALA A 48 14.74 1.11 -17.34
C ALA A 48 15.70 0.74 -16.17
N TRP A 49 15.88 1.65 -15.21
CA TRP A 49 16.70 1.41 -14.03
C TRP A 49 15.92 0.68 -12.93
N THR A 50 16.63 -0.04 -12.06
CA THR A 50 16.03 -0.68 -10.86
C THR A 50 16.23 0.21 -9.66
N ALA A 51 15.16 0.43 -8.90
CA ALA A 51 15.18 1.28 -7.72
C ALA A 51 15.41 0.50 -6.44
N ARG A 52 16.19 1.09 -5.54
CA ARG A 52 16.24 0.73 -4.13
C ARG A 52 15.37 1.70 -3.35
N VAL A 53 14.52 1.16 -2.48
CA VAL A 53 13.65 1.93 -1.59
C VAL A 53 14.32 2.13 -0.25
N THR A 54 14.44 3.38 0.20
CA THR A 54 14.95 3.71 1.54
C THR A 54 13.97 4.63 2.26
N PRO A 55 13.70 4.42 3.57
CA PRO A 55 12.89 5.36 4.34
C PRO A 55 13.54 6.75 4.34
N LEU A 56 12.77 7.78 4.01
CA LEU A 56 13.23 9.17 4.05
C LEU A 56 12.75 9.86 5.33
N ALA A 57 11.46 9.76 5.66
CA ALA A 57 10.87 10.38 6.85
C ALA A 57 9.63 9.61 7.31
N GLY A 58 9.37 9.62 8.61
CA GLY A 58 8.25 8.94 9.26
C GLY A 58 8.68 7.64 9.96
N ASP A 59 8.18 7.42 11.18
CA ASP A 59 8.37 6.16 11.93
C ASP A 59 7.35 5.06 11.55
N GLY A 60 6.35 5.40 10.70
CA GLY A 60 5.25 4.53 10.29
C GLY A 60 4.08 4.47 11.27
N GLY A 61 4.15 5.19 12.39
CA GLY A 61 3.01 5.40 13.28
C GLY A 61 2.10 6.49 12.74
N ASN A 62 0.77 6.34 12.96
CA ASN A 62 -0.20 7.37 12.65
C ASN A 62 -0.06 8.53 13.66
N GLY A 63 -0.11 9.76 13.17
CA GLY A 63 -0.12 10.96 14.00
C GLY A 63 0.65 12.13 13.40
N VAL A 64 0.87 13.15 14.22
CA VAL A 64 1.58 14.37 13.85
C VAL A 64 2.71 14.60 14.83
N VAL A 65 3.94 14.32 14.38
CA VAL A 65 5.16 14.60 15.15
C VAL A 65 6.14 15.32 14.22
N ASP A 66 6.52 16.54 14.60
CA ASP A 66 7.61 17.30 13.98
C ASP A 66 8.96 16.89 14.61
N GLY A 67 10.08 17.13 13.93
CA GLY A 67 11.43 16.85 14.42
C GLY A 67 12.27 16.06 13.44
N ALA A 68 13.15 15.19 13.95
CA ALA A 68 14.08 14.38 13.14
C ALA A 68 13.31 13.41 12.21
N LEU A 69 13.87 13.13 11.03
CA LEU A 69 13.26 12.32 9.97
C LEU A 69 12.66 11.00 10.49
N ALA A 70 13.47 10.20 11.22
CA ALA A 70 13.06 8.87 11.67
C ALA A 70 12.08 8.88 12.86
N ALA A 71 11.96 10.02 13.58
CA ALA A 71 11.05 10.16 14.71
C ALA A 71 9.78 10.93 14.35
N SER A 72 9.71 11.50 13.15
CA SER A 72 8.53 12.22 12.67
C SER A 72 7.37 11.26 12.42
N ARG A 73 6.13 11.80 12.45
CA ARG A 73 4.91 11.05 12.10
C ARG A 73 4.05 11.80 11.13
N PHE A 74 3.38 11.04 10.29
CA PHE A 74 2.39 11.49 9.34
C PHE A 74 1.06 10.77 9.60
N SER A 75 -0.04 11.42 9.22
CA SER A 75 -1.37 10.85 9.37
C SER A 75 -1.88 10.26 8.05
N ASP A 76 -1.64 10.95 6.93
CA ASP A 76 -1.99 10.53 5.57
C ASP A 76 -1.12 11.30 4.58
N PRO A 77 0.20 10.97 4.46
CA PRO A 77 1.10 11.65 3.53
C PRO A 77 0.72 11.30 2.10
N PHE A 78 0.12 12.24 1.39
CA PHE A 78 -0.45 12.00 0.07
C PHE A 78 0.39 12.62 -1.06
N GLY A 79 0.31 13.90 -1.28
CA GLY A 79 1.06 14.60 -2.34
C GLY A 79 2.42 15.10 -1.86
N VAL A 80 3.40 15.13 -2.77
CA VAL A 80 4.72 15.70 -2.51
C VAL A 80 5.11 16.69 -3.61
N ALA A 81 5.83 17.75 -3.22
CA ALA A 81 6.45 18.70 -4.13
C ALA A 81 7.84 19.08 -3.63
N LEU A 82 8.76 19.37 -4.56
CA LEU A 82 10.15 19.74 -4.29
C LEU A 82 10.42 21.17 -4.71
N ASP A 83 11.04 21.95 -3.83
CA ASP A 83 11.56 23.26 -4.23
C ASP A 83 13.02 23.18 -4.70
N LEU A 84 13.51 24.33 -5.18
CA LEU A 84 14.87 24.44 -5.71
C LEU A 84 15.96 24.31 -4.63
N GLN A 85 15.60 24.47 -3.36
CA GLN A 85 16.47 24.33 -2.19
C GLN A 85 16.53 22.88 -1.69
N GLY A 86 15.73 21.97 -2.29
CA GLY A 86 15.64 20.56 -1.91
C GLY A 86 14.71 20.29 -0.72
N ASN A 87 13.88 21.27 -0.31
CA ASN A 87 12.82 20.99 0.63
C ASN A 87 11.76 20.12 -0.03
N VAL A 88 11.23 19.14 0.72
CA VAL A 88 10.08 18.33 0.33
C VAL A 88 8.86 18.84 1.07
N TYR A 89 7.86 19.33 0.35
CA TYR A 89 6.55 19.66 0.89
C TYR A 89 5.66 18.43 0.78
N VAL A 90 4.86 18.18 1.83
CA VAL A 90 3.98 17.01 1.92
C VAL A 90 2.58 17.45 2.32
N ALA A 91 1.58 17.06 1.53
CA ALA A 91 0.19 17.16 1.95
C ALA A 91 -0.12 16.00 2.90
N ASP A 92 -0.30 16.29 4.17
CA ASP A 92 -0.60 15.32 5.21
C ASP A 92 -2.10 15.45 5.57
N GLY A 93 -2.91 14.65 4.87
CA GLY A 93 -4.37 14.85 4.77
C GLY A 93 -5.17 14.29 5.92
N GLY A 94 -4.84 13.14 6.49
CA GLY A 94 -5.64 12.41 7.47
C GLY A 94 -6.29 13.30 8.56
N ASP A 95 -6.07 13.01 9.80
CA ASP A 95 -6.48 13.92 10.90
C ASP A 95 -5.50 15.09 11.11
N SER A 96 -4.36 15.03 10.39
CA SER A 96 -3.35 16.10 10.37
C SER A 96 -3.84 17.39 9.74
N ASN A 97 -4.49 17.33 8.59
CA ASN A 97 -4.98 18.49 7.81
C ASN A 97 -3.92 19.60 7.68
N ARG A 98 -2.68 19.23 7.24
CA ARG A 98 -1.50 20.11 7.21
C ARG A 98 -0.71 19.96 5.93
N ILE A 99 0.09 21.01 5.67
CA ILE A 99 1.22 20.92 4.77
C ILE A 99 2.48 20.83 5.64
N ARG A 100 3.22 19.74 5.49
CA ARG A 100 4.50 19.51 6.19
C ARG A 100 5.66 19.88 5.27
N ARG A 101 6.80 20.23 5.86
CA ARG A 101 8.04 20.51 5.13
C ARG A 101 9.16 19.70 5.74
N VAL A 102 9.83 18.93 4.89
CA VAL A 102 11.05 18.18 5.20
C VAL A 102 12.21 18.95 4.59
N LYS A 103 13.12 19.44 5.42
CA LYS A 103 14.30 20.16 4.98
C LYS A 103 15.46 19.22 4.64
N PRO A 104 16.43 19.66 3.82
CA PRO A 104 17.64 18.88 3.54
C PRO A 104 18.49 18.57 4.80
N ASP A 105 18.40 19.40 5.83
CA ASP A 105 19.07 19.20 7.13
C ASP A 105 18.45 18.09 7.98
N GLY A 106 17.40 17.43 7.48
CA GLY A 106 16.78 16.29 8.15
C GLY A 106 15.69 16.63 9.17
N VAL A 107 15.13 17.84 9.11
CA VAL A 107 14.06 18.29 10.01
C VAL A 107 12.71 18.30 9.31
N VAL A 108 11.71 17.64 9.89
CA VAL A 108 10.30 17.72 9.52
C VAL A 108 9.61 18.79 10.36
N SER A 109 8.85 19.66 9.73
CA SER A 109 8.10 20.73 10.41
C SER A 109 6.74 20.95 9.74
N THR A 110 5.77 21.45 10.50
CA THR A 110 4.50 21.96 9.96
C THR A 110 4.76 23.28 9.24
N PHE A 111 4.35 23.39 7.96
CA PHE A 111 4.50 24.60 7.16
C PHE A 111 3.23 25.46 7.18
N ALA A 112 2.05 24.84 7.03
CA ALA A 112 0.76 25.52 7.10
C ALA A 112 -0.35 24.53 7.53
N GLY A 113 -1.42 25.02 8.13
CA GLY A 113 -2.54 24.25 8.60
C GLY A 113 -2.33 23.64 9.99
N GLY A 114 -3.25 22.80 10.44
CA GLY A 114 -3.18 22.15 11.76
C GLY A 114 -4.53 21.80 12.36
N ARG A 115 -5.61 22.20 11.71
CA ARG A 115 -6.98 21.82 12.05
C ARG A 115 -7.78 21.60 10.77
N GLU A 116 -8.82 20.81 10.88
CA GLU A 116 -9.80 20.64 9.81
C GLU A 116 -10.65 21.90 9.68
N GLY A 117 -10.87 22.33 8.44
CA GLY A 117 -11.70 23.50 8.16
C GLY A 117 -11.31 24.20 6.86
N PHE A 118 -12.01 25.29 6.56
CA PHE A 118 -11.81 26.13 5.38
C PHE A 118 -11.50 27.57 5.80
N ALA A 119 -10.22 27.85 6.07
CA ALA A 119 -9.79 29.18 6.48
C ALA A 119 -8.48 29.57 5.81
N ASP A 120 -8.42 30.81 5.30
CA ASP A 120 -7.21 31.49 4.89
C ASP A 120 -6.44 31.99 6.12
N GLY A 121 -5.14 32.21 6.02
CA GLY A 121 -4.32 32.69 7.14
C GLY A 121 -2.84 32.34 6.96
N VAL A 122 -2.02 32.66 7.97
CA VAL A 122 -0.57 32.40 7.93
C VAL A 122 -0.24 31.21 8.84
N GLY A 123 0.49 30.22 8.30
CA GLY A 123 0.95 29.07 9.06
C GLY A 123 -0.21 28.31 9.72
N ALA A 124 -0.18 28.18 11.04
CA ALA A 124 -1.20 27.46 11.81
C ALA A 124 -2.58 28.16 11.88
N ALA A 125 -2.68 29.44 11.49
CA ALA A 125 -3.97 30.12 11.40
C ALA A 125 -4.83 29.64 10.21
N ALA A 126 -4.20 29.09 9.19
CA ALA A 126 -4.90 28.47 8.06
C ALA A 126 -5.53 27.14 8.48
N ALA A 127 -6.58 26.72 7.75
CA ALA A 127 -7.19 25.43 7.91
C ALA A 127 -7.42 24.76 6.56
N PHE A 128 -7.20 23.45 6.51
CA PHE A 128 -7.43 22.59 5.35
C PHE A 128 -8.38 21.45 5.72
N HIS A 129 -8.96 20.82 4.71
CA HIS A 129 -9.71 19.58 4.88
C HIS A 129 -9.22 18.54 3.90
N THR A 130 -8.43 17.56 4.37
CA THR A 130 -7.89 16.47 3.57
C THR A 130 -7.11 16.99 2.35
N PRO A 131 -6.06 17.82 2.55
CA PRO A 131 -5.21 18.26 1.45
C PRO A 131 -4.60 17.03 0.74
N SER A 132 -4.52 17.09 -0.59
CA SER A 132 -4.05 15.98 -1.42
C SER A 132 -2.82 16.38 -2.25
N ALA A 133 -2.96 16.76 -3.52
CA ALA A 133 -1.80 17.11 -4.32
C ALA A 133 -1.20 18.49 -3.99
N LEU A 134 0.07 18.60 -4.33
CA LEU A 134 0.87 19.82 -4.23
C LEU A 134 1.56 20.10 -5.56
N ALA A 135 1.60 21.37 -5.97
CA ALA A 135 2.39 21.83 -7.10
C ALA A 135 3.07 23.16 -6.77
N LEU A 136 4.31 23.36 -7.22
CA LEU A 136 5.10 24.58 -6.98
C LEU A 136 5.27 25.36 -8.29
N ASP A 137 5.03 26.66 -8.23
CA ASP A 137 5.41 27.57 -9.32
C ASP A 137 6.88 28.04 -9.19
N ARG A 138 7.38 28.75 -10.20
CA ARG A 138 8.74 29.28 -10.21
C ARG A 138 9.00 30.38 -9.17
N ALA A 139 7.94 31.02 -8.67
CA ALA A 139 8.03 32.03 -7.62
C ALA A 139 8.07 31.38 -6.21
N GLY A 140 7.93 30.04 -6.12
CA GLY A 140 7.89 29.28 -4.88
C GLY A 140 6.53 29.30 -4.20
N ASN A 141 5.46 29.69 -4.88
CA ASN A 141 4.11 29.48 -4.35
C ASN A 141 3.73 28.02 -4.50
N LEU A 142 3.17 27.47 -3.43
CA LEU A 142 2.67 26.11 -3.38
C LEU A 142 1.16 26.12 -3.59
N TYR A 143 0.68 25.41 -4.59
CA TYR A 143 -0.73 25.17 -4.84
C TYR A 143 -1.14 23.86 -4.18
N VAL A 144 -2.30 23.86 -3.52
CA VAL A 144 -2.81 22.73 -2.72
C VAL A 144 -4.20 22.38 -3.19
N ALA A 145 -4.41 21.11 -3.55
CA ALA A 145 -5.75 20.54 -3.71
C ALA A 145 -6.33 20.30 -2.31
N ASP A 146 -7.20 21.18 -1.86
CA ASP A 146 -7.89 21.13 -0.57
C ASP A 146 -9.19 20.33 -0.75
N THR A 147 -9.02 18.99 -0.90
CA THR A 147 -9.98 18.05 -1.47
C THR A 147 -11.32 18.07 -0.76
N GLY A 148 -11.30 18.01 0.58
CA GLY A 148 -12.54 18.01 1.37
C GLY A 148 -13.24 19.38 1.42
N ASN A 149 -12.51 20.46 1.11
CA ASN A 149 -13.07 21.80 0.95
C ASN A 149 -13.44 22.13 -0.50
N HIS A 150 -13.31 21.19 -1.44
CA HIS A 150 -13.67 21.40 -2.84
C HIS A 150 -13.05 22.66 -3.45
N ALA A 151 -11.80 22.97 -3.08
CA ALA A 151 -11.14 24.22 -3.41
C ALA A 151 -9.65 24.02 -3.72
N ILE A 152 -9.08 25.00 -4.43
CA ILE A 152 -7.64 25.08 -4.67
C ILE A 152 -7.10 26.26 -3.86
N ARG A 153 -6.09 25.96 -3.02
CA ARG A 153 -5.46 26.96 -2.15
C ARG A 153 -4.06 27.30 -2.68
N LYS A 154 -3.63 28.54 -2.43
CA LYS A 154 -2.28 29.03 -2.73
C LYS A 154 -1.58 29.35 -1.42
N VAL A 155 -0.38 28.80 -1.22
CA VAL A 155 0.47 29.04 -0.06
C VAL A 155 1.73 29.76 -0.55
N ALA A 156 1.91 30.98 -0.13
CA ALA A 156 3.11 31.77 -0.45
C ALA A 156 4.35 31.20 0.29
N PRO A 157 5.58 31.52 -0.14
CA PRO A 157 6.81 31.13 0.57
C PRO A 157 6.87 31.57 2.04
N SER A 158 6.12 32.61 2.40
CA SER A 158 5.93 33.07 3.79
C SER A 158 5.03 32.19 4.65
N GLY A 159 4.36 31.18 4.06
CA GLY A 159 3.33 30.38 4.72
C GLY A 159 1.94 31.04 4.73
N SER A 160 1.74 32.16 4.02
CA SER A 160 0.41 32.76 3.86
C SER A 160 -0.45 31.94 2.91
N VAL A 161 -1.61 31.47 3.39
CA VAL A 161 -2.58 30.65 2.65
C VAL A 161 -3.74 31.52 2.20
N THR A 162 -4.11 31.42 0.93
CA THR A 162 -5.27 32.09 0.32
C THR A 162 -6.04 31.09 -0.54
N THR A 163 -7.34 31.28 -0.68
CA THR A 163 -8.18 30.51 -1.59
C THR A 163 -8.01 31.05 -3.02
N LEU A 164 -7.49 30.23 -3.95
CA LEU A 164 -7.34 30.60 -5.36
C LEU A 164 -8.65 30.43 -6.12
N ALA A 165 -9.33 29.29 -5.95
CA ALA A 165 -10.61 28.99 -6.59
C ALA A 165 -11.41 27.95 -5.79
N GLY A 166 -12.75 27.98 -5.93
CA GLY A 166 -13.70 27.13 -5.20
C GLY A 166 -14.34 27.86 -4.04
N ASP A 167 -15.65 27.61 -3.81
CA ASP A 167 -16.47 28.25 -2.77
C ASP A 167 -16.63 27.40 -1.49
N GLY A 168 -16.03 26.20 -1.47
CA GLY A 168 -16.13 25.27 -0.37
C GLY A 168 -17.28 24.25 -0.51
N GLN A 169 -18.08 24.36 -1.56
CA GLN A 169 -19.20 23.45 -1.83
C GLN A 169 -18.86 22.51 -3.01
N PRO A 170 -19.27 21.22 -2.92
CA PRO A 170 -19.10 20.29 -4.03
C PRO A 170 -19.98 20.71 -5.21
N GLY A 171 -19.44 20.63 -6.42
CA GLY A 171 -20.19 20.92 -7.64
C GLY A 171 -19.32 21.05 -8.87
N TYR A 172 -19.94 21.39 -9.99
CA TYR A 172 -19.27 21.67 -11.25
C TYR A 172 -19.73 23.02 -11.76
N GLN A 173 -18.83 23.98 -11.77
CA GLN A 173 -19.08 25.32 -12.31
C GLN A 173 -17.75 25.94 -12.72
N ASP A 174 -17.66 26.46 -13.96
CA ASP A 174 -16.61 27.35 -14.42
C ASP A 174 -16.88 28.78 -13.90
N GLY A 175 -15.86 29.58 -13.73
CA GLY A 175 -15.99 30.95 -13.20
C GLY A 175 -14.69 31.50 -12.65
N VAL A 176 -14.71 32.69 -12.04
CA VAL A 176 -13.51 33.33 -11.49
C VAL A 176 -13.44 33.12 -9.98
N GLY A 177 -12.32 32.57 -9.51
CA GLY A 177 -12.05 32.41 -8.08
C GLY A 177 -13.14 31.62 -7.35
N ARG A 178 -13.77 32.22 -6.35
CA ARG A 178 -14.82 31.58 -5.56
C ARG A 178 -16.16 31.39 -6.31
N ALA A 179 -16.32 31.94 -7.53
CA ALA A 179 -17.48 31.64 -8.35
C ALA A 179 -17.40 30.26 -9.04
N ALA A 180 -16.20 29.66 -9.08
CA ALA A 180 -16.03 28.30 -9.57
C ALA A 180 -16.36 27.26 -8.51
N ARG A 181 -16.75 26.05 -8.96
CA ARG A 181 -16.93 24.87 -8.10
C ARG A 181 -16.18 23.67 -8.60
N PHE A 182 -15.68 22.90 -7.65
CA PHE A 182 -15.03 21.60 -7.85
C PHE A 182 -15.73 20.51 -7.02
N ASN A 183 -15.47 19.27 -7.33
CA ASN A 183 -15.98 18.15 -6.55
C ASN A 183 -14.82 17.23 -6.12
N GLY A 184 -14.22 17.53 -4.98
CA GLY A 184 -13.10 16.78 -4.42
C GLY A 184 -11.89 16.75 -5.35
N PRO A 185 -11.29 17.89 -5.72
CA PRO A 185 -10.07 17.93 -6.53
C PRO A 185 -8.94 17.22 -5.80
N VAL A 186 -8.22 16.31 -6.49
CA VAL A 186 -7.12 15.53 -5.88
C VAL A 186 -5.79 15.89 -6.52
N GLY A 187 -5.68 15.94 -7.85
CA GLY A 187 -4.43 16.16 -8.57
C GLY A 187 -4.22 17.60 -9.02
N LEU A 188 -2.96 18.06 -8.99
CA LEU A 188 -2.55 19.39 -9.46
C LEU A 188 -1.27 19.33 -10.28
N ALA A 189 -1.17 20.23 -11.28
CA ALA A 189 0.07 20.60 -11.93
C ALA A 189 0.07 22.11 -12.22
N VAL A 190 1.24 22.74 -12.29
CA VAL A 190 1.38 24.14 -12.68
C VAL A 190 2.35 24.27 -13.85
N ASP A 191 1.95 24.99 -14.89
CA ASP A 191 2.79 25.23 -16.04
C ASP A 191 3.71 26.46 -15.86
N ARG A 192 4.48 26.80 -16.91
CA ARG A 192 5.42 27.89 -16.87
C ARG A 192 4.74 29.26 -16.87
N ASP A 193 3.53 29.35 -17.37
CA ASP A 193 2.73 30.55 -17.49
C ASP A 193 1.88 30.82 -16.24
N GLY A 194 1.96 29.88 -15.24
CA GLY A 194 1.23 29.97 -13.98
C GLY A 194 -0.20 29.46 -14.06
N ASN A 195 -0.60 28.76 -15.12
CA ASN A 195 -1.87 28.04 -15.13
C ASN A 195 -1.78 26.84 -14.20
N VAL A 196 -2.80 26.64 -13.38
CA VAL A 196 -2.94 25.48 -12.50
C VAL A 196 -3.94 24.52 -13.12
N PHE A 197 -3.47 23.33 -13.48
CA PHE A 197 -4.34 22.24 -13.96
C PHE A 197 -4.79 21.40 -12.79
N VAL A 198 -6.06 21.02 -12.77
CA VAL A 198 -6.74 20.37 -11.66
C VAL A 198 -7.42 19.10 -12.16
N ALA A 199 -7.10 17.97 -11.56
CA ALA A 199 -7.95 16.78 -11.64
C ALA A 199 -9.15 16.98 -10.72
N ASP A 200 -10.28 17.35 -11.32
CA ASP A 200 -11.57 17.54 -10.64
C ASP A 200 -12.24 16.18 -10.48
N THR A 201 -11.70 15.41 -9.54
CA THR A 201 -11.72 13.95 -9.46
C THR A 201 -13.13 13.36 -9.51
N TYR A 202 -14.06 13.89 -8.72
CA TYR A 202 -15.43 13.36 -8.66
C TYR A 202 -16.39 14.07 -9.62
N ASN A 203 -15.89 14.98 -10.46
CA ASN A 203 -16.53 15.48 -11.66
C ASN A 203 -16.05 14.79 -12.95
N ASP A 204 -15.08 13.87 -12.84
CA ASP A 204 -14.48 13.16 -13.99
C ASP A 204 -14.01 14.12 -15.10
N ARG A 205 -13.34 15.23 -14.68
CA ARG A 205 -12.89 16.32 -15.56
C ARG A 205 -11.50 16.83 -15.22
N ILE A 206 -10.88 17.44 -16.22
CA ILE A 206 -9.65 18.20 -16.05
C ILE A 206 -9.97 19.68 -16.23
N ARG A 207 -9.61 20.48 -15.21
CA ARG A 207 -9.88 21.92 -15.19
C ARG A 207 -8.56 22.72 -15.25
N ARG A 208 -8.63 23.94 -15.71
CA ARG A 208 -7.53 24.90 -15.70
C ARG A 208 -7.93 26.15 -14.93
N ILE A 209 -7.08 26.64 -14.07
CA ILE A 209 -7.18 27.94 -13.40
C ILE A 209 -6.08 28.82 -14.00
N ALA A 210 -6.45 29.86 -14.70
CA ALA A 210 -5.53 30.84 -15.23
C ALA A 210 -4.96 31.74 -14.09
N PRO A 211 -3.85 32.49 -14.30
CA PRO A 211 -3.25 33.36 -13.29
C PRO A 211 -4.20 34.42 -12.71
N ASP A 212 -5.20 34.85 -13.47
CA ASP A 212 -6.26 35.77 -13.03
C ASP A 212 -7.37 35.12 -12.19
N GLY A 213 -7.26 33.80 -11.96
CA GLY A 213 -8.24 33.00 -11.21
C GLY A 213 -9.41 32.47 -12.04
N THR A 214 -9.41 32.67 -13.37
CA THR A 214 -10.47 32.14 -14.25
C THR A 214 -10.34 30.62 -14.36
N VAL A 215 -11.40 29.89 -14.01
CA VAL A 215 -11.51 28.44 -14.09
C VAL A 215 -12.28 28.05 -15.36
N THR A 216 -11.68 27.15 -16.13
CA THR A 216 -12.29 26.58 -17.34
C THR A 216 -12.10 25.07 -17.40
N THR A 217 -13.01 24.35 -18.06
CA THR A 217 -12.88 22.91 -18.30
C THR A 217 -11.99 22.67 -19.51
N VAL A 218 -10.95 21.84 -19.36
CA VAL A 218 -10.01 21.46 -20.41
C VAL A 218 -10.45 20.18 -21.12
N ALA A 219 -10.84 19.17 -20.37
CA ALA A 219 -11.26 17.86 -20.91
C ALA A 219 -12.18 17.13 -19.93
N GLY A 220 -12.92 16.16 -20.47
CA GLY A 220 -13.84 15.31 -19.71
C GLY A 220 -15.30 15.68 -19.90
N ASN A 221 -16.14 14.68 -20.21
CA ASN A 221 -17.59 14.85 -20.39
C ASN A 221 -18.36 14.84 -19.06
N GLY A 222 -17.69 14.47 -17.95
CA GLY A 222 -18.26 14.42 -16.60
C GLY A 222 -19.02 13.15 -16.27
N GLN A 223 -18.89 12.13 -17.12
CA GLN A 223 -19.36 10.80 -16.84
C GLN A 223 -18.15 9.86 -16.73
N PRO A 224 -18.16 8.90 -15.78
CA PRO A 224 -17.12 7.89 -15.72
C PRO A 224 -17.02 7.15 -17.06
N GLY A 225 -15.80 7.03 -17.59
CA GLY A 225 -15.57 6.36 -18.87
C GLY A 225 -14.12 6.45 -19.33
N ASN A 226 -13.78 5.70 -20.38
CA ASN A 226 -12.42 5.56 -20.87
C ASN A 226 -12.25 5.97 -22.34
N ALA A 227 -13.23 6.67 -22.91
CA ALA A 227 -13.20 7.04 -24.32
C ALA A 227 -12.07 8.02 -24.64
N ASP A 228 -11.23 7.67 -25.62
CA ASP A 228 -10.32 8.58 -26.29
C ASP A 228 -11.13 9.43 -27.28
N ALA A 229 -11.06 10.75 -27.14
CA ALA A 229 -11.86 11.69 -27.94
C ALA A 229 -11.30 13.13 -27.81
N PRO A 230 -11.77 14.07 -28.62
CA PRO A 230 -11.45 15.49 -28.41
C PRO A 230 -12.00 16.03 -27.08
N ALA A 231 -11.17 16.72 -26.32
CA ALA A 231 -11.48 17.55 -25.16
C ALA A 231 -12.71 17.10 -24.32
N LEU A 232 -13.81 17.83 -24.49
CA LEU A 232 -15.04 17.63 -23.68
C LEU A 232 -15.85 16.38 -24.06
N ALA A 233 -15.50 15.67 -25.12
CA ALA A 233 -16.11 14.38 -25.47
C ALA A 233 -15.39 13.19 -24.84
N ALA A 234 -14.15 13.39 -24.36
CA ALA A 234 -13.38 12.33 -23.71
C ALA A 234 -13.99 11.89 -22.38
N GLY A 235 -13.86 10.62 -22.05
CA GLY A 235 -14.24 10.06 -20.75
C GLY A 235 -13.03 9.91 -19.84
N PHE A 236 -13.20 10.23 -18.57
CA PHE A 236 -12.29 9.92 -17.46
C PHE A 236 -13.07 9.23 -16.34
N ASP A 237 -12.35 8.55 -15.48
CA ASP A 237 -12.92 7.94 -14.28
C ASP A 237 -12.02 8.18 -13.07
N THR A 238 -12.47 9.05 -12.20
CA THR A 238 -11.77 9.34 -10.94
C THR A 238 -10.29 9.71 -11.21
N PRO A 239 -9.98 10.73 -12.07
CA PRO A 239 -8.62 11.17 -12.32
C PRO A 239 -8.01 11.74 -11.04
N THR A 240 -6.76 11.33 -10.67
CA THR A 240 -6.16 11.70 -9.36
C THR A 240 -4.83 12.41 -9.44
N ALA A 241 -4.15 12.39 -10.58
CA ALA A 241 -2.89 13.13 -10.73
C ALA A 241 -2.77 13.73 -12.12
N ILE A 242 -2.02 14.83 -12.21
CA ILE A 242 -1.68 15.52 -13.46
C ILE A 242 -0.21 15.87 -13.45
N ALA A 243 0.43 15.77 -14.62
CA ALA A 243 1.71 16.38 -14.92
C ALA A 243 1.59 17.19 -16.21
N VAL A 244 2.40 18.24 -16.35
CA VAL A 244 2.40 19.11 -17.54
C VAL A 244 3.82 19.26 -18.08
N ASP A 245 3.98 19.11 -19.40
CA ASP A 245 5.27 19.29 -20.04
C ASP A 245 5.54 20.76 -20.45
N LYS A 246 6.70 20.99 -21.06
CA LYS A 246 7.13 22.31 -21.53
C LYS A 246 6.32 22.85 -22.70
N LYS A 247 5.53 21.99 -23.38
CA LYS A 247 4.70 22.33 -24.55
C LYS A 247 3.24 22.53 -24.16
N GLY A 248 2.88 22.28 -22.89
CA GLY A 248 1.51 22.34 -22.40
C GLY A 248 0.74 21.02 -22.56
N THR A 249 1.40 19.93 -22.98
CA THR A 249 0.79 18.59 -22.98
C THR A 249 0.57 18.13 -21.56
N LEU A 250 -0.64 17.65 -21.26
CA LEU A 250 -0.98 17.11 -19.94
C LEU A 250 -0.93 15.59 -19.94
N PHE A 251 -0.45 15.04 -18.84
CA PHE A 251 -0.52 13.61 -18.53
C PHE A 251 -1.42 13.43 -17.30
N VAL A 252 -2.37 12.51 -17.38
CA VAL A 252 -3.40 12.33 -16.36
C VAL A 252 -3.38 10.88 -15.86
N ALA A 253 -3.29 10.69 -14.55
CA ALA A 253 -3.55 9.40 -13.92
C ALA A 253 -5.07 9.19 -13.83
N ASP A 254 -5.60 8.40 -14.72
CA ASP A 254 -7.01 8.05 -14.84
C ASP A 254 -7.29 6.76 -14.04
N THR A 255 -7.35 6.96 -12.71
CA THR A 255 -7.23 5.90 -11.68
C THR A 255 -8.28 4.82 -11.81
N GLY A 256 -9.53 5.20 -12.04
CA GLY A 256 -10.65 4.26 -12.16
C GLY A 256 -10.60 3.43 -13.44
N ASN A 257 -9.87 3.90 -14.46
CA ASN A 257 -9.63 3.20 -15.73
C ASN A 257 -8.29 2.42 -15.76
N ASP A 258 -7.54 2.39 -14.66
CA ASP A 258 -6.17 1.81 -14.63
C ASP A 258 -5.26 2.37 -15.76
N ALA A 259 -5.44 3.61 -16.16
CA ALA A 259 -4.83 4.18 -17.36
C ALA A 259 -4.05 5.47 -17.08
N VAL A 260 -3.06 5.74 -17.93
CA VAL A 260 -2.45 7.06 -18.07
C VAL A 260 -2.91 7.66 -19.39
N ARG A 261 -3.50 8.86 -19.31
CA ARG A 261 -4.03 9.57 -20.47
C ARG A 261 -3.16 10.78 -20.81
N ARG A 262 -3.12 11.14 -22.07
CA ARG A 262 -2.41 12.32 -22.59
C ARG A 262 -3.42 13.26 -23.22
N ILE A 263 -3.32 14.54 -22.91
CA ILE A 263 -4.11 15.61 -23.51
C ILE A 263 -3.15 16.56 -24.22
N GLU A 264 -3.26 16.61 -25.54
CA GLU A 264 -2.47 17.52 -26.36
C GLU A 264 -2.98 18.97 -26.27
N ALA A 265 -2.18 19.93 -26.72
CA ALA A 265 -2.54 21.35 -26.69
C ALA A 265 -3.80 21.67 -27.53
N ASP A 266 -4.12 20.86 -28.54
CA ASP A 266 -5.34 20.96 -29.33
C ASP A 266 -6.58 20.35 -28.65
N GLY A 267 -6.40 19.76 -27.45
CA GLY A 267 -7.43 19.11 -26.67
C GLY A 267 -7.66 17.63 -26.99
N THR A 268 -6.88 17.02 -27.90
CA THR A 268 -6.99 15.59 -28.21
C THR A 268 -6.59 14.75 -27.00
N VAL A 269 -7.47 13.85 -26.55
CA VAL A 269 -7.20 12.93 -25.43
C VAL A 269 -6.91 11.55 -25.98
N THR A 270 -5.79 10.95 -25.55
CA THR A 270 -5.36 9.60 -25.92
C THR A 270 -4.88 8.80 -24.71
N THR A 271 -5.08 7.49 -24.73
CA THR A 271 -4.52 6.57 -23.74
C THR A 271 -3.08 6.19 -24.12
N ILE A 272 -2.10 6.48 -23.24
CA ILE A 272 -0.69 6.15 -23.49
C ILE A 272 -0.20 4.91 -22.74
N ALA A 273 -0.89 4.52 -21.68
CA ALA A 273 -0.60 3.29 -20.94
C ALA A 273 -1.87 2.76 -20.26
N ARG A 274 -2.06 1.46 -20.32
CA ARG A 274 -3.09 0.71 -19.58
C ARG A 274 -2.69 -0.77 -19.49
N PRO A 275 -3.26 -1.57 -18.56
CA PRO A 275 -3.10 -3.01 -18.55
C PRO A 275 -3.52 -3.66 -19.87
N LEU A 276 -2.86 -4.75 -20.22
CA LEU A 276 -3.36 -5.63 -21.28
C LEU A 276 -4.63 -6.33 -20.78
N GLU A 277 -5.55 -6.61 -21.69
CA GLU A 277 -6.74 -7.39 -21.39
C GLU A 277 -6.35 -8.79 -20.90
N ASN A 278 -6.92 -9.23 -19.78
CA ASN A 278 -6.62 -10.52 -19.14
C ASN A 278 -5.19 -10.69 -18.60
N ASP A 279 -4.42 -9.62 -18.42
CA ASP A 279 -3.14 -9.70 -17.70
C ASP A 279 -3.38 -10.01 -16.22
N PRO A 280 -2.96 -11.18 -15.71
CA PRO A 280 -3.18 -11.56 -14.31
C PRO A 280 -2.35 -10.72 -13.34
N GLN A 281 -1.29 -10.07 -13.82
CA GLN A 281 -0.36 -9.29 -13.01
C GLN A 281 0.04 -7.98 -13.71
N PRO A 282 -0.91 -7.09 -13.99
CA PRO A 282 -0.64 -5.89 -14.75
C PRO A 282 0.39 -5.01 -14.04
N ILE A 283 1.36 -4.51 -14.81
CA ILE A 283 2.41 -3.62 -14.31
C ILE A 283 1.84 -2.29 -13.80
N LEU A 284 0.73 -1.83 -14.37
CA LEU A 284 0.03 -0.60 -14.01
C LEU A 284 -1.36 -0.92 -13.46
N ARG A 285 -1.61 -0.52 -12.20
CA ARG A 285 -2.92 -0.61 -11.56
C ARG A 285 -3.16 0.59 -10.67
N ARG A 286 -4.32 1.24 -10.82
CA ARG A 286 -4.71 2.42 -10.04
C ARG A 286 -3.59 3.47 -10.00
N PRO A 287 -3.17 4.02 -11.17
CA PRO A 287 -2.21 5.10 -11.19
C PRO A 287 -2.72 6.24 -10.32
N SER A 288 -1.88 6.77 -9.44
CA SER A 288 -2.31 7.69 -8.39
C SER A 288 -1.42 8.91 -8.23
N GLY A 289 -0.20 8.88 -8.75
CA GLY A 289 0.74 9.98 -8.75
C GLY A 289 1.56 10.00 -10.02
N LEU A 290 1.92 11.18 -10.49
CA LEU A 290 2.70 11.40 -11.71
C LEU A 290 3.85 12.37 -11.45
N ALA A 291 5.03 12.07 -11.99
CA ALA A 291 6.16 13.00 -12.04
C ALA A 291 6.84 12.92 -13.40
N LEU A 292 6.93 14.06 -14.07
CA LEU A 292 7.49 14.19 -15.42
C LEU A 292 8.90 14.79 -15.35
N THR A 293 9.86 14.18 -16.06
CA THR A 293 11.21 14.71 -16.19
C THR A 293 11.33 15.70 -17.35
N GLY A 294 12.40 16.49 -17.33
CA GLY A 294 12.64 17.50 -18.37
C GLY A 294 12.90 16.93 -19.76
N ASP A 295 13.29 15.67 -19.88
CA ASP A 295 13.56 14.89 -21.09
C ASP A 295 12.41 13.94 -21.48
N GLY A 296 11.27 14.03 -20.77
CA GLY A 296 10.01 13.41 -21.19
C GLY A 296 9.70 12.02 -20.63
N TYR A 297 10.48 11.51 -19.67
CA TYR A 297 10.11 10.31 -18.95
C TYR A 297 9.04 10.63 -17.91
N LEU A 298 8.05 9.76 -17.79
CA LEU A 298 6.97 9.90 -16.81
C LEU A 298 7.08 8.78 -15.78
N TYR A 299 7.19 9.15 -14.51
CA TYR A 299 7.09 8.20 -13.39
C TYR A 299 5.65 8.17 -12.88
N VAL A 300 5.14 6.96 -12.68
CA VAL A 300 3.76 6.71 -12.26
C VAL A 300 3.78 5.93 -10.95
N ALA A 301 3.17 6.47 -9.91
CA ALA A 301 2.87 5.73 -8.70
C ALA A 301 1.64 4.83 -8.96
N SER A 302 1.83 3.51 -8.96
CA SER A 302 0.77 2.52 -9.10
C SER A 302 0.31 2.09 -7.71
N GLY A 303 -0.79 2.67 -7.23
CA GLY A 303 -1.24 2.56 -5.85
C GLY A 303 -1.66 1.14 -5.44
N ALA A 304 -2.13 0.33 -6.38
CA ALA A 304 -2.41 -1.07 -6.14
C ALA A 304 -1.14 -1.90 -6.44
N GLY A 305 -0.58 -2.53 -5.40
CA GLY A 305 0.60 -3.38 -5.51
C GLY A 305 1.94 -2.70 -5.18
N GLY A 306 1.95 -1.42 -4.85
CA GLY A 306 3.15 -0.73 -4.35
C GLY A 306 4.25 -0.55 -5.40
N ARG A 307 3.89 -0.31 -6.67
CA ARG A 307 4.83 -0.18 -7.79
C ARG A 307 5.09 1.27 -8.18
N ILE A 308 6.28 1.53 -8.70
CA ILE A 308 6.60 2.74 -9.46
C ILE A 308 6.93 2.30 -10.87
N VAL A 309 6.22 2.86 -11.84
CA VAL A 309 6.38 2.56 -13.26
C VAL A 309 7.00 3.75 -13.97
N GLN A 310 8.04 3.53 -14.75
CA GLN A 310 8.60 4.51 -15.68
C GLN A 310 7.96 4.29 -17.05
N ILE A 311 7.44 5.36 -17.64
CA ILE A 311 6.99 5.40 -19.04
C ILE A 311 8.02 6.23 -19.81
N ALA A 312 8.66 5.63 -20.79
CA ALA A 312 9.61 6.32 -21.65
C ALA A 312 8.88 7.18 -22.70
N PRO A 313 9.56 8.18 -23.31
CA PRO A 313 8.96 9.02 -24.35
C PRO A 313 8.39 8.26 -25.55
N ASP A 314 8.89 7.08 -25.85
CA ASP A 314 8.41 6.15 -26.89
C ASP A 314 7.23 5.25 -26.43
N GLY A 315 6.81 5.39 -25.18
CA GLY A 315 5.72 4.61 -24.57
C GLY A 315 6.14 3.30 -23.92
N ALA A 316 7.42 2.96 -23.88
CA ALA A 316 7.90 1.73 -23.22
C ALA A 316 7.68 1.82 -21.69
N LEU A 317 7.14 0.75 -21.11
CA LEU A 317 6.86 0.63 -19.68
C LEU A 317 7.94 -0.17 -18.97
N HIS A 318 8.41 0.33 -17.84
CA HIS A 318 9.35 -0.35 -16.98
C HIS A 318 8.99 -0.19 -15.49
N ALA A 319 8.88 -1.30 -14.74
CA ALA A 319 8.71 -1.24 -13.30
C ALA A 319 10.07 -1.02 -12.64
N LEU A 320 10.20 0.06 -11.85
CA LEU A 320 11.45 0.34 -11.12
C LEU A 320 11.67 -0.62 -9.95
N LEU A 321 10.61 -1.19 -9.42
CA LEU A 321 10.62 -2.13 -8.32
C LEU A 321 10.15 -3.48 -8.87
N ASP A 322 11.04 -4.46 -8.89
CA ASP A 322 10.70 -5.84 -9.25
C ASP A 322 10.12 -6.53 -8.00
N VAL A 323 8.83 -6.30 -7.77
CA VAL A 323 8.11 -6.82 -6.59
C VAL A 323 7.63 -8.26 -6.78
N ASP A 324 7.72 -8.80 -7.99
CA ASP A 324 7.12 -10.09 -8.37
C ASP A 324 8.14 -11.11 -8.88
N ARG A 325 9.44 -10.85 -8.78
CA ARG A 325 10.47 -11.81 -9.16
C ARG A 325 10.86 -12.66 -7.95
N PRO A 326 10.35 -13.90 -7.82
CA PRO A 326 10.85 -14.78 -6.78
C PRO A 326 12.32 -15.07 -7.10
N PRO A 327 13.23 -14.96 -6.12
CA PRO A 327 14.50 -15.65 -6.24
C PRO A 327 14.19 -17.14 -6.42
N GLU A 328 14.88 -17.80 -7.33
CA GLU A 328 14.71 -19.24 -7.55
C GLU A 328 14.72 -19.96 -6.19
N ALA A 329 13.63 -20.62 -5.83
CA ALA A 329 13.41 -21.39 -4.62
C ALA A 329 13.12 -20.65 -3.29
N SER A 330 12.85 -19.34 -3.27
CA SER A 330 12.37 -18.68 -2.03
C SER A 330 11.23 -17.69 -2.32
N TYR A 331 10.30 -17.57 -1.38
CA TYR A 331 9.17 -16.64 -1.46
C TYR A 331 9.20 -15.67 -0.29
N GLY A 332 8.81 -14.43 -0.54
CA GLY A 332 8.65 -13.40 0.48
C GLY A 332 9.73 -12.34 0.49
N SER A 333 9.69 -11.51 1.50
CA SER A 333 10.61 -10.39 1.64
C SER A 333 12.02 -10.88 1.94
N ASP A 334 12.98 -10.47 1.13
CA ASP A 334 14.41 -10.57 1.40
C ASP A 334 14.89 -9.61 2.50
N GLY A 335 13.96 -9.00 3.25
CA GLY A 335 14.22 -7.96 4.24
C GLY A 335 14.30 -6.56 3.64
N THR A 336 14.06 -6.39 2.35
CA THR A 336 14.08 -5.07 1.71
C THR A 336 12.85 -4.24 2.06
N VAL A 337 13.02 -2.93 2.11
CA VAL A 337 11.92 -1.97 2.30
C VAL A 337 11.07 -1.93 1.03
N ARG A 338 9.73 -1.98 1.19
CA ARG A 338 8.77 -1.99 0.08
C ARG A 338 7.78 -0.85 0.20
N LEU A 339 7.19 -0.45 -0.92
CA LEU A 339 6.03 0.43 -0.99
C LEU A 339 4.74 -0.39 -0.88
N TYR A 340 3.70 0.23 -0.33
CA TYR A 340 2.39 -0.40 -0.15
C TYR A 340 1.27 0.33 -0.91
N ALA A 341 1.14 1.64 -0.68
CA ALA A 341 0.18 2.50 -1.38
C ALA A 341 0.85 3.84 -1.75
N PRO A 342 1.81 3.83 -2.71
CA PRO A 342 2.45 5.06 -3.18
C PRO A 342 1.42 5.97 -3.84
N ARG A 343 1.46 7.26 -3.49
CA ARG A 343 0.54 8.30 -3.99
C ARG A 343 1.29 9.45 -4.63
N GLY A 344 1.92 10.29 -3.83
CA GLY A 344 2.72 11.39 -4.33
C GLY A 344 4.10 10.93 -4.77
N ILE A 345 4.56 11.45 -5.90
CA ILE A 345 5.90 11.19 -6.44
C ILE A 345 6.49 12.48 -6.98
N ALA A 346 7.78 12.70 -6.71
CA ALA A 346 8.54 13.84 -7.24
C ALA A 346 9.96 13.43 -7.59
N VAL A 347 10.50 14.00 -8.66
CA VAL A 347 11.87 13.74 -9.14
C VAL A 347 12.82 14.76 -8.54
N ARG A 348 13.92 14.29 -7.94
CA ARG A 348 15.04 15.16 -7.54
C ARG A 348 15.96 15.43 -8.72
N ARG A 349 16.80 16.45 -8.58
CA ARG A 349 17.75 16.86 -9.63
C ARG A 349 18.79 15.80 -9.98
N ASP A 350 19.10 14.92 -9.04
CA ASP A 350 20.02 13.79 -9.24
C ASP A 350 19.33 12.59 -9.90
N GLY A 351 18.07 12.71 -10.27
CA GLY A 351 17.26 11.64 -10.87
C GLY A 351 16.62 10.68 -9.88
N SER A 352 16.94 10.78 -8.58
CA SER A 352 16.27 10.00 -7.55
C SER A 352 14.84 10.50 -7.30
N LEU A 353 14.00 9.65 -6.72
CA LEU A 353 12.58 9.97 -6.50
C LEU A 353 12.28 10.11 -4.99
N VAL A 354 11.33 10.99 -4.69
CA VAL A 354 10.66 11.02 -3.39
C VAL A 354 9.25 10.50 -3.59
N VAL A 355 8.85 9.57 -2.75
CA VAL A 355 7.53 8.94 -2.81
C VAL A 355 6.85 9.04 -1.44
N ALA A 356 5.61 9.51 -1.41
CA ALA A 356 4.74 9.42 -0.25
C ALA A 356 3.92 8.11 -0.34
N ASP A 357 3.93 7.35 0.74
CA ASP A 357 3.16 6.10 0.87
C ASP A 357 2.16 6.24 2.00
N THR A 358 0.89 6.31 1.63
CA THR A 358 -0.21 6.58 2.57
C THR A 358 -0.48 5.42 3.52
N GLN A 359 -0.22 4.19 3.10
CA GLN A 359 -0.43 3.02 3.93
C GLN A 359 0.75 2.76 4.86
N ALA A 360 1.98 3.04 4.41
CA ALA A 360 3.18 2.99 5.25
C ALA A 360 3.29 4.18 6.21
N LEU A 361 2.52 5.26 5.99
CA LEU A 361 2.59 6.53 6.73
C LEU A 361 3.99 7.14 6.74
N ARG A 362 4.69 7.04 5.56
CA ARG A 362 6.11 7.41 5.40
C ARG A 362 6.36 8.09 4.07
N LEU A 363 7.48 8.79 4.05
CA LEU A 363 8.13 9.17 2.80
C LEU A 363 9.29 8.22 2.54
N PHE A 364 9.50 7.89 1.27
CA PHE A 364 10.60 7.07 0.79
C PHE A 364 11.43 7.82 -0.24
N SER A 365 12.72 7.49 -0.29
CA SER A 365 13.63 7.85 -1.37
C SER A 365 13.89 6.61 -2.21
N LEU A 366 13.78 6.76 -3.53
CA LEU A 366 14.10 5.72 -4.50
C LEU A 366 15.32 6.16 -5.31
N ALA A 367 16.37 5.37 -5.31
CA ALA A 367 17.59 5.62 -6.06
C ALA A 367 18.17 4.31 -6.58
N GLU A 368 19.08 4.37 -7.52
CA GLU A 368 19.84 3.18 -7.93
C GLU A 368 20.63 2.61 -6.74
N PRO A 369 20.67 1.28 -6.58
CA PRO A 369 21.47 0.66 -5.54
C PRO A 369 22.96 0.91 -5.78
N LYS A 370 23.70 1.36 -4.77
CA LYS A 370 25.15 1.51 -4.82
C LYS A 370 25.81 0.15 -4.60
N LYS A 371 26.88 -0.14 -5.35
CA LYS A 371 27.62 -1.40 -5.22
C LYS A 371 28.15 -1.56 -3.79
N GLY A 372 27.79 -2.68 -3.13
CA GLY A 372 28.26 -3.02 -1.76
C GLY A 372 27.43 -2.38 -0.63
N GLU A 373 26.36 -1.66 -0.93
CA GLU A 373 25.51 -1.06 0.10
C GLU A 373 24.47 -2.09 0.58
N ALA A 374 24.47 -2.42 1.89
CA ALA A 374 23.51 -3.35 2.48
C ALA A 374 22.07 -2.80 2.42
N ALA A 375 21.07 -3.66 2.23
CA ALA A 375 19.68 -3.25 2.29
C ALA A 375 19.32 -2.75 3.71
N PRO A 376 18.60 -1.62 3.85
CA PRO A 376 18.12 -1.22 5.16
C PRO A 376 17.12 -2.26 5.67
N PRO A 377 17.15 -2.63 6.97
CA PRO A 377 16.22 -3.58 7.52
C PRO A 377 14.79 -3.05 7.42
N SER A 378 13.85 -3.92 7.03
CA SER A 378 12.43 -3.60 7.04
C SER A 378 11.97 -3.38 8.49
N GLN A 379 11.59 -2.15 8.82
CA GLN A 379 10.97 -1.82 10.09
C GLN A 379 9.47 -1.66 9.90
N SER A 380 8.70 -2.64 10.33
CA SER A 380 7.25 -2.47 10.45
C SER A 380 6.95 -2.05 11.89
N PRO A 381 6.20 -0.96 12.10
CA PRO A 381 5.79 -0.60 13.45
C PRO A 381 4.87 -1.68 14.00
N VAL A 382 5.13 -2.11 15.24
CA VAL A 382 4.19 -2.94 15.98
C VAL A 382 3.17 -2.02 16.62
N ILE A 383 2.02 -1.85 15.98
CA ILE A 383 0.90 -1.11 16.57
C ILE A 383 0.20 -2.06 17.55
N ARG A 384 0.24 -1.73 18.84
CA ARG A 384 -0.52 -2.44 19.87
C ARG A 384 -1.78 -1.64 20.19
N HIS A 385 -2.93 -2.23 19.98
CA HIS A 385 -4.19 -1.68 20.46
C HIS A 385 -4.36 -2.11 21.92
N SER A 386 -4.52 -1.14 22.82
CA SER A 386 -4.73 -1.39 24.26
C SER A 386 -6.21 -1.46 24.65
N ALA A 387 -7.09 -0.93 23.81
CA ALA A 387 -8.53 -0.94 24.04
C ALA A 387 -9.18 -2.12 23.31
N SER A 388 -10.20 -2.72 23.93
CA SER A 388 -11.02 -3.77 23.33
C SER A 388 -11.65 -3.28 22.02
N MET A 389 -11.58 -4.10 20.97
CA MET A 389 -12.05 -3.77 19.63
C MET A 389 -13.43 -4.39 19.37
N PRO A 390 -14.40 -3.60 18.86
CA PRO A 390 -15.70 -4.13 18.47
C PRO A 390 -15.58 -4.99 17.20
N TRP A 391 -16.52 -5.93 17.02
CA TRP A 391 -16.58 -6.78 15.83
C TRP A 391 -17.09 -6.00 14.59
N PRO A 392 -16.71 -6.41 13.37
CA PRO A 392 -17.14 -5.75 12.12
C PRO A 392 -18.59 -6.10 11.72
N VAL A 393 -19.32 -6.85 12.54
CA VAL A 393 -20.73 -7.23 12.37
C VAL A 393 -21.49 -7.06 13.68
N GLY A 394 -22.79 -6.90 13.57
CA GLY A 394 -23.62 -6.71 14.77
C GLY A 394 -24.11 -7.99 15.40
N PRO A 395 -24.26 -8.00 16.75
CA PRO A 395 -23.92 -6.97 17.73
C PRO A 395 -22.41 -6.85 17.93
N GLN A 396 -21.87 -5.66 17.82
CA GLN A 396 -20.41 -5.44 17.85
C GLN A 396 -19.72 -5.79 19.18
N GLN A 397 -20.46 -5.88 20.26
CA GLN A 397 -19.98 -6.14 21.62
C GLN A 397 -20.19 -7.61 22.05
N GLU A 398 -20.64 -8.47 21.15
CA GLU A 398 -20.82 -9.89 21.37
C GLU A 398 -19.83 -10.70 20.53
N VAL A 399 -19.51 -11.92 20.97
CA VAL A 399 -18.58 -12.81 20.25
C VAL A 399 -19.23 -13.33 18.97
N HIS A 400 -18.47 -13.34 17.90
CA HIS A 400 -18.88 -13.88 16.61
C HIS A 400 -18.07 -15.12 16.23
N GLU A 401 -18.67 -16.04 15.46
CA GLU A 401 -17.98 -17.22 14.94
C GLU A 401 -16.87 -16.81 13.96
N VAL A 402 -15.64 -17.21 14.24
CA VAL A 402 -14.50 -17.09 13.33
C VAL A 402 -14.50 -18.29 12.38
N VAL A 403 -14.63 -18.04 11.08
CA VAL A 403 -14.76 -19.10 10.08
C VAL A 403 -13.54 -19.28 9.20
N GLY A 404 -12.52 -18.45 9.38
CA GLY A 404 -11.21 -18.55 8.74
C GLY A 404 -10.19 -17.61 9.38
N VAL A 405 -8.94 -18.05 9.49
CA VAL A 405 -7.83 -17.28 10.06
C VAL A 405 -6.72 -17.08 9.06
N MET A 406 -5.85 -16.09 9.30
CA MET A 406 -4.71 -15.79 8.45
C MET A 406 -3.78 -17.00 8.32
N GLY A 407 -3.30 -17.23 7.10
CA GLY A 407 -2.35 -18.30 6.78
C GLY A 407 -2.99 -19.58 6.28
N GLU A 408 -4.30 -19.74 6.36
CA GLU A 408 -4.98 -20.91 5.81
C GLU A 408 -4.83 -21.00 4.29
N VAL A 409 -4.72 -22.23 3.79
CA VAL A 409 -4.72 -22.48 2.34
C VAL A 409 -6.13 -22.27 1.77
N ARG A 410 -6.23 -21.54 0.67
CA ARG A 410 -7.47 -21.35 -0.09
C ARG A 410 -7.33 -21.89 -1.50
N GLY A 411 -8.36 -22.57 -1.98
CA GLY A 411 -8.48 -23.03 -3.36
C GLY A 411 -9.00 -21.95 -4.30
N SER A 412 -8.90 -22.20 -5.61
CA SER A 412 -9.54 -21.41 -6.65
C SER A 412 -10.92 -21.94 -7.02
N TYR A 413 -11.69 -21.09 -7.72
CA TYR A 413 -12.95 -21.52 -8.34
C TYR A 413 -12.75 -22.52 -9.48
N ASP A 414 -11.53 -22.57 -10.07
CA ASP A 414 -11.15 -23.48 -11.16
C ASP A 414 -10.72 -24.87 -10.66
N GLY A 415 -10.76 -25.11 -9.34
CA GLY A 415 -10.51 -26.41 -8.71
C GLY A 415 -9.09 -26.61 -8.20
N GLU A 416 -8.21 -25.62 -8.27
CA GLU A 416 -6.89 -25.70 -7.63
C GLU A 416 -7.03 -25.58 -6.10
N SER A 417 -6.61 -26.59 -5.35
CA SER A 417 -6.78 -26.63 -3.91
C SER A 417 -5.80 -25.75 -3.12
N ARG A 418 -4.65 -25.41 -3.70
CA ARG A 418 -3.58 -24.59 -3.11
C ARG A 418 -3.31 -23.35 -3.95
N HIS A 419 -4.31 -22.46 -3.98
CA HIS A 419 -4.25 -21.28 -4.85
C HIS A 419 -3.58 -20.08 -4.19
N HIS A 420 -3.88 -19.79 -2.92
CA HIS A 420 -3.32 -18.66 -2.18
C HIS A 420 -3.48 -18.86 -0.67
N PHE A 421 -2.77 -18.06 0.11
CA PHE A 421 -3.00 -17.92 1.54
C PHE A 421 -4.21 -17.05 1.83
N HIS A 422 -4.97 -17.38 2.84
CA HIS A 422 -5.96 -16.51 3.45
C HIS A 422 -5.24 -15.36 4.18
N ALA A 423 -5.51 -14.11 3.79
CA ALA A 423 -4.73 -12.96 4.28
C ALA A 423 -5.29 -12.33 5.56
N GLY A 424 -6.53 -12.64 5.93
CA GLY A 424 -7.24 -11.94 7.00
C GLY A 424 -7.97 -12.86 7.98
N LEU A 425 -9.04 -12.30 8.53
CA LEU A 425 -9.96 -12.98 9.45
C LEU A 425 -11.36 -13.01 8.82
N ASP A 426 -11.95 -14.21 8.72
CA ASP A 426 -13.34 -14.39 8.28
C ASP A 426 -14.27 -14.45 9.49
N ILE A 427 -15.21 -13.53 9.57
CA ILE A 427 -16.20 -13.44 10.65
C ILE A 427 -17.59 -13.74 10.09
N ARG A 428 -18.23 -14.77 10.62
CA ARG A 428 -19.55 -15.23 10.20
C ARG A 428 -20.62 -14.18 10.42
N ALA A 429 -21.46 -13.96 9.41
CA ALA A 429 -22.68 -13.17 9.52
C ALA A 429 -23.69 -13.61 8.47
N ASP A 430 -24.98 -13.35 8.72
CA ASP A 430 -26.04 -13.68 7.77
C ASP A 430 -25.99 -12.76 6.54
N ILE A 431 -26.38 -13.31 5.40
CA ILE A 431 -26.48 -12.57 4.14
C ILE A 431 -27.42 -11.37 4.32
N GLY A 432 -26.96 -10.19 3.98
CA GLY A 432 -27.71 -8.93 4.13
C GLY A 432 -27.50 -8.22 5.47
N SER A 433 -26.84 -8.84 6.45
CA SER A 433 -26.43 -8.16 7.68
C SER A 433 -25.45 -7.03 7.37
N ARG A 434 -25.44 -5.99 8.20
CA ARG A 434 -24.54 -4.84 8.03
C ARG A 434 -23.11 -5.19 8.40
N VAL A 435 -22.17 -4.73 7.57
CA VAL A 435 -20.75 -4.66 7.89
C VAL A 435 -20.47 -3.28 8.49
N LEU A 436 -19.82 -3.25 9.64
CA LEU A 436 -19.68 -2.09 10.50
C LEU A 436 -18.22 -1.70 10.67
N ALA A 437 -17.95 -0.38 10.71
CA ALA A 437 -16.63 0.12 11.02
C ALA A 437 -16.22 -0.24 12.46
N VAL A 438 -14.99 -0.73 12.64
CA VAL A 438 -14.46 -1.13 13.96
C VAL A 438 -13.59 -0.06 14.62
N LEU A 439 -13.12 0.93 13.86
CA LEU A 439 -12.38 2.10 14.34
C LEU A 439 -12.92 3.37 13.68
N PRO A 440 -12.85 4.53 14.37
CA PRO A 440 -13.08 5.81 13.70
C PRO A 440 -12.02 5.98 12.62
N SER A 441 -12.43 6.23 11.40
CA SER A 441 -11.50 6.32 10.28
C SER A 441 -11.98 7.32 9.21
N LYS A 442 -11.02 7.83 8.44
CA LYS A 442 -11.22 8.73 7.32
C LYS A 442 -10.77 8.04 6.03
N ILE A 443 -11.53 8.16 4.97
CA ILE A 443 -11.15 7.63 3.66
C ILE A 443 -9.91 8.36 3.13
N SER A 444 -8.81 7.65 2.97
CA SER A 444 -7.56 8.14 2.38
C SER A 444 -7.50 7.93 0.88
N ASP A 445 -7.91 6.77 0.38
CA ASP A 445 -7.87 6.43 -1.04
C ASP A 445 -9.00 7.15 -1.80
N PRO A 446 -8.72 7.90 -2.88
CA PRO A 446 -9.76 8.45 -3.75
C PRO A 446 -10.66 7.40 -4.42
N PHE A 447 -10.18 6.16 -4.50
CA PHE A 447 -10.89 5.00 -5.06
C PHE A 447 -10.83 3.81 -4.08
N PRO A 448 -11.53 3.90 -2.92
CA PRO A 448 -11.31 2.98 -1.80
C PRO A 448 -11.94 1.60 -1.98
N ASN A 449 -12.84 1.42 -2.92
CA ASN A 449 -13.62 0.19 -3.10
C ASN A 449 -13.34 -0.51 -4.45
N TRP A 450 -13.71 -1.77 -4.55
CA TRP A 450 -13.48 -2.63 -5.73
C TRP A 450 -14.54 -3.72 -5.86
N GLY A 451 -14.58 -4.38 -7.03
CA GLY A 451 -15.32 -5.61 -7.25
C GLY A 451 -16.84 -5.46 -7.21
N PHE A 452 -17.38 -4.30 -7.59
CA PHE A 452 -18.83 -4.05 -7.55
C PHE A 452 -19.65 -5.22 -8.12
N GLY A 453 -20.58 -5.74 -7.31
CA GLY A 453 -21.47 -6.86 -7.67
C GLY A 453 -20.81 -8.25 -7.64
N SER A 454 -19.50 -8.35 -7.41
CA SER A 454 -18.79 -9.64 -7.28
C SER A 454 -18.82 -10.17 -5.85
N LEU A 455 -18.49 -11.46 -5.69
CA LEU A 455 -18.31 -12.07 -4.36
C LEU A 455 -17.11 -11.49 -3.60
N GLY A 456 -16.12 -10.96 -4.32
CA GLY A 456 -14.94 -10.29 -3.77
C GLY A 456 -15.10 -8.79 -3.60
N GLU A 457 -16.32 -8.26 -3.67
CA GLU A 457 -16.57 -6.83 -3.47
C GLU A 457 -16.15 -6.40 -2.06
N GLY A 458 -15.41 -5.28 -2.00
CA GLY A 458 -14.89 -4.77 -0.73
C GLY A 458 -14.45 -3.31 -0.79
N MET A 459 -14.05 -2.79 0.37
CA MET A 459 -13.48 -1.45 0.51
C MET A 459 -12.42 -1.38 1.60
N SER A 460 -11.51 -0.41 1.46
CA SER A 460 -10.51 -0.07 2.48
C SER A 460 -10.98 1.12 3.31
N LEU A 461 -10.81 1.01 4.64
CA LEU A 461 -11.09 2.07 5.58
C LEU A 461 -10.05 2.05 6.71
N GLY A 462 -9.24 3.11 6.82
CA GLY A 462 -8.14 3.16 7.75
C GLY A 462 -7.14 2.01 7.52
N PRO A 463 -6.71 1.28 8.56
CA PRO A 463 -5.79 0.16 8.44
C PRO A 463 -6.47 -1.16 8.05
N PHE A 464 -7.72 -1.15 7.60
CA PHE A 464 -8.49 -2.36 7.28
C PHE A 464 -8.97 -2.41 5.84
N SER A 465 -9.09 -3.63 5.30
CA SER A 465 -9.98 -3.95 4.19
C SER A 465 -11.14 -4.81 4.68
N TYR A 466 -12.33 -4.51 4.21
CA TYR A 466 -13.55 -5.28 4.45
C TYR A 466 -14.01 -5.84 3.12
N ILE A 467 -14.12 -7.17 3.02
CA ILE A 467 -14.41 -7.88 1.77
C ILE A 467 -15.63 -8.78 1.97
N HIS A 468 -16.21 -9.25 0.88
CA HIS A 468 -17.42 -10.09 0.83
C HIS A 468 -18.68 -9.34 1.24
N MET A 469 -18.76 -8.04 0.89
CA MET A 469 -19.92 -7.21 1.15
C MET A 469 -20.41 -6.48 -0.11
N ARG A 470 -21.63 -5.99 -0.08
CA ARG A 470 -22.14 -5.00 -1.02
C ARG A 470 -21.82 -3.62 -0.47
N VAL A 471 -20.74 -3.03 -0.96
CA VAL A 471 -20.24 -1.73 -0.45
C VAL A 471 -21.29 -0.65 -0.57
N GLY A 472 -21.55 0.05 0.53
CA GLY A 472 -22.43 1.23 0.56
C GLY A 472 -23.89 0.98 0.25
N ARG A 473 -24.33 -0.29 0.17
CA ARG A 473 -25.69 -0.65 -0.24
C ARG A 473 -26.36 -1.58 0.76
N GLU A 474 -27.66 -1.36 0.91
CA GLU A 474 -28.59 -2.32 1.50
C GLU A 474 -28.74 -3.56 0.61
N ALA A 475 -29.31 -4.63 1.14
CA ALA A 475 -29.57 -5.86 0.39
C ALA A 475 -30.47 -5.64 -0.85
N ASN A 476 -31.35 -4.63 -0.81
CA ASN A 476 -32.22 -4.22 -1.92
C ASN A 476 -31.52 -3.28 -2.94
N GLY A 477 -30.23 -2.96 -2.76
CA GLY A 477 -29.43 -2.14 -3.65
C GLY A 477 -29.51 -0.63 -3.43
N LYS A 478 -30.28 -0.15 -2.46
CA LYS A 478 -30.32 1.28 -2.08
C LYS A 478 -29.03 1.68 -1.36
N ALA A 479 -28.56 2.92 -1.57
CA ALA A 479 -27.45 3.46 -0.82
C ALA A 479 -27.76 3.49 0.68
N LEU A 480 -26.74 3.20 1.52
CA LEU A 480 -26.86 3.23 2.98
C LEU A 480 -27.06 4.66 3.51
N ASP A 481 -26.30 5.60 2.98
CA ASP A 481 -26.35 7.03 3.30
C ASP A 481 -25.68 7.87 2.21
N GLU A 482 -25.58 9.18 2.40
CA GLU A 482 -25.06 10.16 1.44
C GLU A 482 -23.55 10.04 1.14
N ARG A 483 -22.78 9.34 1.97
CA ARG A 483 -21.35 9.07 1.75
C ARG A 483 -21.13 8.12 0.57
N PHE A 484 -22.15 7.35 0.21
CA PHE A 484 -22.13 6.36 -0.86
C PHE A 484 -22.93 6.83 -2.08
N GLN A 485 -22.22 7.36 -3.06
CA GLN A 485 -22.81 7.76 -4.32
C GLN A 485 -22.92 6.57 -5.27
N LEU A 486 -24.12 6.13 -5.61
CA LEU A 486 -24.35 5.14 -6.64
C LEU A 486 -24.22 5.79 -8.02
N LEU A 487 -23.32 5.28 -8.83
CA LEU A 487 -23.19 5.63 -10.23
C LEU A 487 -24.01 4.64 -11.05
N LEU A 488 -24.82 5.16 -11.99
CA LEU A 488 -25.76 4.38 -12.75
C LEU A 488 -25.28 4.23 -14.20
N ASP A 489 -25.52 3.06 -14.79
CA ASP A 489 -25.33 2.84 -16.22
C ASP A 489 -26.41 3.56 -17.05
N ALA A 490 -26.32 3.48 -18.39
CA ALA A 490 -27.28 4.06 -19.33
C ALA A 490 -28.70 3.52 -19.15
N ARG A 491 -28.90 2.43 -18.41
CA ARG A 491 -30.19 1.80 -18.11
C ARG A 491 -30.67 2.10 -16.69
N ALA A 492 -30.08 3.09 -16.03
CA ALA A 492 -30.33 3.48 -14.64
C ALA A 492 -30.09 2.35 -13.61
N LYS A 493 -29.24 1.37 -13.92
CA LYS A 493 -28.80 0.35 -12.97
C LYS A 493 -27.51 0.78 -12.30
N PRO A 494 -27.34 0.56 -10.97
CA PRO A 494 -26.08 0.78 -10.30
C PRO A 494 -24.98 -0.12 -10.91
N GLU A 495 -23.90 0.49 -11.36
CA GLU A 495 -22.71 -0.21 -11.86
C GLU A 495 -21.49 0.01 -10.98
N ARG A 496 -21.54 1.01 -10.09
CA ARG A 496 -20.45 1.38 -9.21
C ARG A 496 -20.93 2.15 -7.98
N VAL A 497 -20.12 2.08 -6.91
CA VAL A 497 -20.24 2.96 -5.74
C VAL A 497 -19.02 3.86 -5.70
N ARG A 498 -19.23 5.13 -5.45
CA ARG A 498 -18.18 6.10 -5.20
C ARG A 498 -18.23 6.54 -3.73
N VAL A 499 -17.08 6.47 -3.04
CA VAL A 499 -16.90 7.00 -1.68
C VAL A 499 -15.77 8.03 -1.75
N ARG A 500 -16.05 9.26 -1.32
CA ARG A 500 -15.10 10.35 -1.48
C ARG A 500 -13.95 10.26 -0.48
N ARG A 501 -12.73 10.62 -0.92
CA ARG A 501 -11.59 10.89 -0.04
C ARG A 501 -11.99 11.96 0.99
N GLY A 502 -11.65 11.72 2.25
CA GLY A 502 -12.03 12.59 3.35
C GLY A 502 -13.35 12.24 4.06
N ALA A 503 -14.17 11.34 3.48
CA ALA A 503 -15.36 10.85 4.16
C ALA A 503 -15.00 10.16 5.47
N ARG A 504 -15.75 10.47 6.56
CA ARG A 504 -15.51 9.95 7.90
C ARG A 504 -16.52 8.87 8.26
N PHE A 505 -16.02 7.86 8.95
CA PHE A 505 -16.81 6.78 9.54
C PHE A 505 -16.47 6.67 11.02
N ALA A 506 -17.49 6.67 11.86
CA ALA A 506 -17.39 6.38 13.28
C ALA A 506 -17.47 4.85 13.52
N VAL A 507 -17.09 4.41 14.71
CA VAL A 507 -17.36 3.01 15.13
C VAL A 507 -18.87 2.75 15.04
N GLY A 508 -19.24 1.63 14.43
CA GLY A 508 -20.63 1.23 14.23
C GLY A 508 -21.31 1.79 12.97
N ASP A 509 -20.65 2.69 12.24
CA ASP A 509 -21.17 3.12 10.95
C ASP A 509 -21.18 1.96 9.94
N ALA A 510 -22.28 1.84 9.19
CA ALA A 510 -22.43 0.80 8.19
C ALA A 510 -21.58 1.09 6.96
N LEU A 511 -20.80 0.09 6.52
CA LEU A 511 -19.94 0.14 5.35
C LEU A 511 -20.57 -0.55 4.13
N GLY A 512 -21.45 -1.50 4.39
CA GLY A 512 -22.10 -2.32 3.37
C GLY A 512 -22.98 -3.40 3.99
N THR A 513 -23.40 -4.35 3.18
CA THR A 513 -24.13 -5.54 3.64
C THR A 513 -23.48 -6.82 3.13
N ILE A 514 -23.48 -7.86 3.96
CA ILE A 514 -22.89 -9.18 3.65
C ILE A 514 -23.47 -9.72 2.34
N ASN A 515 -22.60 -10.14 1.43
CA ASN A 515 -22.96 -10.76 0.17
C ASN A 515 -23.19 -12.30 0.34
N PRO A 516 -23.42 -13.09 -0.73
CA PRO A 516 -23.65 -14.52 -0.63
C PRO A 516 -22.55 -15.36 -0.01
N MET A 517 -21.37 -14.80 0.30
CA MET A 517 -20.31 -15.49 1.03
C MET A 517 -20.66 -15.76 2.51
N ALA A 518 -21.67 -15.07 3.06
CA ALA A 518 -22.18 -15.25 4.42
C ALA A 518 -21.12 -15.04 5.52
N HIS A 519 -20.15 -14.20 5.26
CA HIS A 519 -19.16 -13.71 6.23
C HIS A 519 -18.56 -12.39 5.72
N VAL A 520 -17.93 -11.62 6.59
CA VAL A 520 -17.01 -10.55 6.21
C VAL A 520 -15.58 -11.06 6.39
N HIS A 521 -14.75 -10.82 5.37
CA HIS A 521 -13.30 -10.98 5.45
C HIS A 521 -12.67 -9.64 5.82
N MET A 522 -11.78 -9.65 6.79
CA MET A 522 -11.11 -8.45 7.26
C MET A 522 -9.58 -8.62 7.23
N ASP A 523 -8.89 -7.85 6.38
CA ASP A 523 -7.45 -7.71 6.45
C ASP A 523 -7.06 -6.55 7.37
N TYR A 524 -5.87 -6.64 7.97
CA TYR A 524 -5.30 -5.62 8.86
C TYR A 524 -3.88 -5.23 8.41
N TYR A 525 -3.66 -3.91 8.17
CA TYR A 525 -2.40 -3.35 7.62
C TYR A 525 -1.79 -2.27 8.53
N PRO A 526 -1.32 -2.57 9.71
CA PRO A 526 -0.69 -1.56 10.57
C PRO A 526 0.66 -1.11 9.99
N GLY A 527 0.67 0.03 9.29
CA GLY A 527 1.90 0.55 8.65
C GLY A 527 2.28 -0.16 7.34
N GLY A 528 1.30 -0.73 6.63
CA GLY A 528 1.40 -1.19 5.24
C GLY A 528 1.39 -2.69 5.04
N ALA A 529 2.16 -3.46 5.78
CA ALA A 529 2.15 -4.92 5.68
C ALA A 529 0.90 -5.54 6.30
N VAL A 530 0.37 -6.59 5.67
CA VAL A 530 -0.70 -7.41 6.28
C VAL A 530 -0.15 -8.13 7.50
N VAL A 531 -0.84 -8.01 8.62
CA VAL A 531 -0.52 -8.63 9.92
C VAL A 531 -1.71 -9.46 10.36
N ASN A 532 -1.45 -10.53 11.11
CA ASN A 532 -2.50 -11.41 11.60
C ASN A 532 -3.54 -10.63 12.43
N PRO A 533 -4.82 -10.57 11.98
CA PRO A 533 -5.85 -9.82 12.69
C PRO A 533 -6.19 -10.36 14.09
N LEU A 534 -5.78 -11.59 14.43
CA LEU A 534 -5.93 -12.12 15.79
C LEU A 534 -5.07 -11.35 16.82
N THR A 535 -4.12 -10.51 16.36
CA THR A 535 -3.41 -9.54 17.23
C THR A 535 -4.32 -8.44 17.77
N LEU A 536 -5.52 -8.27 17.21
CA LEU A 536 -6.51 -7.28 17.61
C LEU A 536 -7.32 -7.82 18.79
N PRO A 537 -7.52 -7.02 19.85
CA PRO A 537 -8.22 -7.45 21.06
C PRO A 537 -9.74 -7.39 20.88
N PHE A 538 -10.30 -8.23 20.02
CA PHE A 538 -11.75 -8.28 19.81
C PHE A 538 -12.51 -8.62 21.10
N VAL A 539 -13.65 -7.96 21.31
CA VAL A 539 -14.51 -8.17 22.46
C VAL A 539 -14.86 -9.65 22.62
N GLY A 540 -14.52 -10.22 23.77
CA GLY A 540 -14.88 -11.58 24.14
C GLY A 540 -14.20 -12.69 23.35
N LEU A 541 -13.29 -12.38 22.42
CA LEU A 541 -12.51 -13.38 21.69
C LEU A 541 -11.68 -14.18 22.68
N ARG A 542 -11.90 -15.49 22.71
CA ARG A 542 -11.19 -16.44 23.55
C ARG A 542 -10.83 -17.67 22.73
N ASP A 543 -9.75 -18.30 23.13
CA ASP A 543 -9.36 -19.62 22.64
C ASP A 543 -8.80 -20.43 23.81
N THR A 544 -9.54 -21.50 24.17
CA THR A 544 -9.16 -22.44 25.23
C THR A 544 -9.04 -23.89 24.72
N ILE A 545 -9.18 -24.05 23.40
CA ILE A 545 -9.21 -25.37 22.76
C ILE A 545 -7.85 -25.66 22.11
N PRO A 546 -7.04 -26.60 22.64
CA PRO A 546 -5.74 -26.87 22.02
C PRO A 546 -5.89 -27.51 20.63
N PRO A 547 -4.92 -27.23 19.72
CA PRO A 547 -4.91 -27.80 18.38
C PRO A 547 -4.94 -29.32 18.35
N THR A 548 -5.51 -29.87 17.28
CA THR A 548 -5.62 -31.32 17.04
C THR A 548 -4.68 -31.75 15.92
N ILE A 549 -3.82 -32.75 16.17
CA ILE A 549 -2.99 -33.40 15.17
C ILE A 549 -3.70 -34.73 14.76
N GLN A 550 -4.07 -34.82 13.48
CA GLN A 550 -4.73 -35.98 12.90
C GLN A 550 -3.74 -37.03 12.37
N GLY A 551 -2.53 -36.60 12.00
CA GLY A 551 -1.50 -37.47 11.49
C GLY A 551 -0.22 -36.83 11.09
N ILE A 552 0.86 -37.61 11.12
CA ILE A 552 2.20 -37.23 10.70
C ILE A 552 2.62 -38.19 9.58
N ALA A 553 3.14 -37.65 8.50
CA ALA A 553 3.63 -38.41 7.36
C ALA A 553 5.04 -37.94 6.98
N LEU A 554 5.90 -38.88 6.62
CA LEU A 554 7.25 -38.60 6.14
C LEU A 554 7.37 -38.92 4.65
N TYR A 555 8.15 -38.12 3.94
CA TYR A 555 8.43 -38.29 2.51
C TYR A 555 9.91 -38.18 2.26
N ASP A 556 10.43 -39.00 1.36
CA ASP A 556 11.82 -38.88 0.89
C ASP A 556 12.01 -37.64 -0.03
N ALA A 557 13.24 -37.40 -0.42
CA ALA A 557 13.59 -36.28 -1.31
C ALA A 557 12.90 -36.33 -2.69
N ALA A 558 12.45 -37.52 -3.12
CA ALA A 558 11.70 -37.70 -4.37
C ALA A 558 10.18 -37.53 -4.18
N GLY A 559 9.72 -37.15 -2.98
CA GLY A 559 8.29 -36.98 -2.65
C GLY A 559 7.53 -38.30 -2.45
N LYS A 560 8.20 -39.42 -2.32
CA LYS A 560 7.57 -40.71 -2.05
C LYS A 560 7.36 -40.86 -0.55
N ARG A 561 6.13 -41.21 -0.17
CA ARG A 561 5.75 -41.45 1.24
C ARG A 561 6.48 -42.62 1.83
N ILE A 562 7.18 -42.41 2.95
CA ILE A 562 7.79 -43.47 3.77
C ILE A 562 6.68 -44.14 4.59
N ARG A 563 6.61 -45.49 4.54
CA ARG A 563 5.56 -46.27 5.23
C ARG A 563 6.18 -47.33 6.13
N PRO A 564 5.57 -47.64 7.29
CA PRO A 564 6.04 -48.72 8.11
C PRO A 564 5.86 -50.05 7.34
N ALA A 565 6.74 -51.02 7.59
CA ALA A 565 6.70 -52.33 6.96
C ALA A 565 5.39 -53.07 7.30
N ARG A 566 4.88 -52.88 8.53
CA ARG A 566 3.57 -53.38 8.99
C ARG A 566 2.88 -52.32 9.85
N LYS A 567 1.55 -52.31 9.85
CA LYS A 567 0.76 -51.42 10.68
C LYS A 567 1.15 -51.56 12.16
N GLY A 568 1.45 -50.45 12.83
CA GLY A 568 1.84 -50.41 14.25
C GLY A 568 3.34 -50.58 14.53
N GLN A 569 4.17 -50.76 13.49
CA GLN A 569 5.63 -50.73 13.63
C GLN A 569 6.17 -49.30 13.47
N PRO A 570 7.34 -48.97 14.08
CA PRO A 570 8.04 -47.72 13.82
C PRO A 570 8.37 -47.57 12.34
N LEU A 571 8.38 -46.32 11.88
CA LEU A 571 8.88 -45.98 10.54
C LEU A 571 10.39 -46.21 10.52
N ARG A 572 10.90 -46.91 9.51
CA ARG A 572 12.33 -47.09 9.29
C ARG A 572 12.81 -46.13 8.23
N ILE A 573 13.88 -45.44 8.53
CA ILE A 573 14.49 -44.41 7.66
C ILE A 573 15.97 -44.76 7.51
N GLU A 574 16.39 -45.02 6.29
CA GLU A 574 17.80 -45.22 6.00
C GLU A 574 18.54 -43.86 6.02
N ARG A 575 19.65 -43.77 6.69
CA ARG A 575 20.49 -42.55 6.73
C ARG A 575 20.91 -42.07 5.31
N ALA A 576 21.07 -43.04 4.40
CA ALA A 576 21.38 -42.76 2.99
C ALA A 576 20.27 -41.97 2.26
N GLN A 577 19.05 -41.95 2.78
CA GLN A 577 17.96 -41.10 2.23
C GLN A 577 18.22 -39.63 2.44
N GLY A 578 19.08 -39.24 3.40
CA GLY A 578 19.55 -37.88 3.63
C GLY A 578 18.44 -36.93 4.09
N ASP A 579 17.69 -36.40 3.15
CA ASP A 579 16.67 -35.39 3.36
C ASP A 579 15.27 -36.00 3.46
N VAL A 580 14.55 -35.68 4.53
CA VAL A 580 13.17 -36.14 4.76
C VAL A 580 12.24 -34.93 4.94
N ASN A 581 11.12 -34.94 4.25
CA ASN A 581 10.06 -33.97 4.37
C ASN A 581 9.02 -34.43 5.35
N ILE A 582 8.63 -33.54 6.27
CA ILE A 582 7.64 -33.80 7.32
C ILE A 582 6.34 -33.10 6.91
N VAL A 583 5.25 -33.87 6.81
CA VAL A 583 3.90 -33.36 6.55
C VAL A 583 3.00 -33.68 7.72
N VAL A 584 2.34 -32.67 8.25
CA VAL A 584 1.46 -32.79 9.43
C VAL A 584 0.04 -32.39 9.04
N ASP A 585 -0.90 -33.31 9.24
CA ASP A 585 -2.33 -33.02 9.12
C ASP A 585 -2.85 -32.59 10.48
N ALA A 586 -3.17 -31.31 10.61
CA ALA A 586 -3.58 -30.73 11.88
C ALA A 586 -4.50 -29.53 11.65
N TYR A 587 -5.31 -29.21 12.65
CA TYR A 587 -6.21 -28.07 12.64
C TYR A 587 -6.40 -27.51 14.05
N ASP A 588 -6.96 -26.33 14.11
CA ASP A 588 -7.36 -25.65 15.31
C ASP A 588 -8.88 -25.51 15.40
N GLN A 589 -9.38 -25.23 16.61
CA GLN A 589 -10.77 -24.89 16.92
C GLN A 589 -10.75 -23.73 17.91
N MET A 590 -11.80 -22.94 17.93
CA MET A 590 -11.89 -21.75 18.79
C MET A 590 -13.21 -21.77 19.56
N ASP A 591 -13.21 -21.25 20.79
CA ASP A 591 -14.41 -21.11 21.61
C ASP A 591 -15.51 -20.33 20.85
N GLY A 592 -16.75 -20.78 20.99
CA GLY A 592 -17.90 -20.18 20.31
C GLY A 592 -18.14 -20.67 18.88
N ASN A 593 -17.18 -21.40 18.28
CA ASN A 593 -17.34 -21.95 16.95
C ASN A 593 -18.12 -23.28 16.97
N LEU A 594 -18.76 -23.61 15.84
CA LEU A 594 -19.34 -24.92 15.65
C LEU A 594 -18.26 -26.03 15.73
N ALA A 595 -18.53 -27.15 16.39
CA ALA A 595 -17.59 -28.27 16.57
C ALA A 595 -16.99 -28.83 15.25
N ARG A 596 -17.69 -28.67 14.12
CA ARG A 596 -17.18 -29.05 12.79
C ARG A 596 -16.22 -28.05 12.16
N ARG A 597 -16.10 -26.84 12.74
CA ARG A 597 -15.24 -25.78 12.19
C ARG A 597 -13.79 -26.13 12.47
N ARG A 598 -12.99 -26.13 11.42
CA ARG A 598 -11.55 -26.32 11.47
C ARG A 598 -10.88 -25.03 11.00
N LEU A 599 -9.96 -24.55 11.80
CA LEU A 599 -9.15 -23.36 11.54
C LEU A 599 -7.70 -23.75 11.30
N GLY A 600 -6.95 -22.88 10.66
CA GLY A 600 -5.50 -23.02 10.49
C GLY A 600 -4.76 -22.80 11.81
N LEU A 601 -3.57 -23.41 11.91
CA LEU A 601 -2.66 -23.22 13.04
C LEU A 601 -1.91 -21.89 12.93
N TYR A 602 -1.47 -21.37 14.07
CA TYR A 602 -0.62 -20.16 14.11
C TYR A 602 0.87 -20.49 14.05
N LYS A 603 1.30 -21.62 14.70
CA LYS A 603 2.72 -21.95 14.79
C LYS A 603 2.94 -23.45 14.69
N LEU A 604 3.94 -23.85 13.88
CA LEU A 604 4.35 -25.25 13.73
C LEU A 604 5.88 -25.38 13.77
N GLY A 605 6.29 -26.56 14.18
CA GLY A 605 7.68 -26.97 14.23
C GLY A 605 7.80 -28.45 14.62
N TYR A 606 9.03 -28.87 14.82
CA TYR A 606 9.30 -30.25 15.27
C TYR A 606 10.51 -30.33 16.18
N GLN A 607 10.61 -31.40 16.92
CA GLN A 607 11.71 -31.74 17.82
C GLN A 607 12.07 -33.21 17.63
N VAL A 608 13.34 -33.53 17.70
CA VAL A 608 13.84 -34.91 17.66
C VAL A 608 14.31 -35.30 19.04
N LEU A 609 13.75 -36.42 19.56
CA LEU A 609 14.08 -36.95 20.88
C LEU A 609 14.62 -38.37 20.72
N HIS A 610 15.50 -38.77 21.64
CA HIS A 610 15.82 -40.18 21.84
C HIS A 610 14.60 -40.96 22.32
N ALA A 611 14.61 -42.32 22.22
CA ALA A 611 13.51 -43.15 22.67
C ALA A 611 13.15 -42.97 24.14
N ASP A 612 14.08 -42.53 24.99
CA ASP A 612 13.90 -42.20 26.39
C ASP A 612 13.31 -40.79 26.65
N GLY A 613 13.01 -40.05 25.58
CA GLY A 613 12.42 -38.70 25.63
C GLY A 613 13.42 -37.56 25.83
N ARG A 614 14.71 -37.83 25.94
CA ARG A 614 15.74 -36.76 26.00
C ARG A 614 15.93 -36.14 24.62
N PRO A 615 16.11 -34.81 24.56
CA PRO A 615 16.37 -34.15 23.28
C PRO A 615 17.68 -34.61 22.62
N VAL A 616 17.66 -34.74 21.30
CA VAL A 616 18.86 -34.92 20.50
C VAL A 616 19.58 -33.55 20.42
N ALA A 617 20.91 -33.55 20.34
CA ALA A 617 21.70 -32.33 20.21
C ALA A 617 21.22 -31.46 19.04
N GLY A 618 20.99 -30.17 19.30
CA GLY A 618 20.38 -29.22 18.37
C GLY A 618 18.85 -29.19 18.37
N PHE A 619 18.21 -30.03 19.21
CA PHE A 619 16.76 -30.06 19.41
C PHE A 619 16.40 -29.92 20.91
N GLU A 620 17.20 -29.19 21.69
CA GLU A 620 16.93 -28.88 23.11
C GLU A 620 15.58 -28.19 23.30
N ALA A 621 15.14 -27.45 22.30
CA ALA A 621 13.78 -26.91 22.15
C ALA A 621 13.22 -27.27 20.79
N PRO A 622 11.89 -27.20 20.58
CA PRO A 622 11.29 -27.39 19.26
C PRO A 622 11.86 -26.39 18.23
N LEU A 623 12.28 -26.91 17.09
CA LEU A 623 12.61 -26.09 15.92
C LEU A 623 11.33 -25.58 15.30
N ILE A 624 10.98 -24.31 15.57
CA ILE A 624 9.81 -23.66 14.98
C ILE A 624 10.15 -23.28 13.54
N THR A 625 9.45 -23.87 12.59
CA THR A 625 9.66 -23.65 11.15
C THR A 625 8.61 -22.74 10.55
N GLN A 626 7.38 -22.75 11.06
CA GLN A 626 6.29 -21.96 10.50
C GLN A 626 5.63 -21.10 11.58
N VAL A 627 5.47 -19.79 11.27
CA VAL A 627 4.76 -18.80 12.08
C VAL A 627 3.92 -17.94 11.15
N TYR A 628 2.61 -17.93 11.38
CA TYR A 628 1.63 -17.23 10.55
C TYR A 628 1.30 -15.83 11.10
N ASP A 629 2.35 -15.03 11.35
CA ASP A 629 2.27 -13.62 11.75
C ASP A 629 2.22 -12.67 10.55
N ARG A 630 2.88 -13.05 9.46
CA ARG A 630 2.95 -12.35 8.17
C ARG A 630 3.03 -13.37 7.05
N LEU A 631 2.49 -13.02 5.89
CA LEU A 631 2.48 -13.89 4.73
C LEU A 631 3.41 -13.39 3.62
N PRO A 632 4.02 -14.31 2.84
CA PRO A 632 4.65 -13.95 1.56
C PRO A 632 3.61 -13.32 0.63
N ARG A 633 4.05 -12.38 -0.21
CA ARG A 633 3.18 -11.77 -1.24
C ARG A 633 2.94 -12.69 -2.42
N GLU A 634 3.91 -13.54 -2.70
CA GLU A 634 3.89 -14.46 -3.82
C GLU A 634 2.87 -15.57 -3.55
N ARG A 635 1.89 -15.64 -4.42
CA ARG A 635 0.79 -16.62 -4.33
C ARG A 635 1.28 -18.06 -4.29
N GLU A 636 2.33 -18.36 -5.07
CA GLU A 636 2.90 -19.71 -5.17
C GLU A 636 3.56 -20.21 -3.86
N ALA A 637 3.86 -19.32 -2.92
CA ALA A 637 4.41 -19.68 -1.61
C ALA A 637 3.52 -20.65 -0.83
N VAL A 638 2.21 -20.63 -1.06
CA VAL A 638 1.26 -21.57 -0.46
C VAL A 638 1.58 -23.03 -0.81
N LYS A 639 2.10 -23.28 -2.00
CA LYS A 639 2.47 -24.63 -2.47
C LYS A 639 3.72 -25.18 -1.79
N LEU A 640 4.58 -24.28 -1.27
CA LEU A 640 5.74 -24.67 -0.48
C LEU A 640 5.35 -25.05 0.94
N VAL A 641 4.39 -24.33 1.52
CA VAL A 641 4.00 -24.48 2.94
C VAL A 641 2.98 -25.58 3.15
N TYR A 642 2.12 -25.86 2.17
CA TYR A 642 1.08 -26.87 2.23
C TYR A 642 1.31 -27.98 1.23
N ALA A 643 1.15 -29.24 1.67
CA ALA A 643 1.21 -30.40 0.79
C ALA A 643 -0.04 -30.50 -0.12
N ASP A 644 0.07 -31.27 -1.22
CA ASP A 644 -0.96 -31.45 -2.25
C ASP A 644 -2.30 -31.98 -1.71
N SER A 645 -2.27 -32.65 -0.55
CA SER A 645 -3.47 -33.16 0.11
C SER A 645 -4.26 -32.12 0.87
N SER A 646 -3.78 -30.87 0.90
CA SER A 646 -4.47 -29.76 1.55
C SER A 646 -5.55 -29.19 0.64
N GLY A 647 -6.56 -28.60 1.23
CA GLY A 647 -7.54 -27.81 0.53
C GLY A 647 -8.76 -27.47 1.35
N ILE A 648 -9.32 -26.31 1.04
CA ILE A 648 -10.68 -25.92 1.39
C ILE A 648 -11.48 -25.98 0.11
N THR A 649 -12.54 -26.77 0.10
CA THR A 649 -13.48 -26.72 -1.03
C THR A 649 -14.33 -25.47 -0.90
N VAL A 650 -14.31 -24.64 -1.92
CA VAL A 650 -15.31 -23.59 -2.11
C VAL A 650 -16.68 -24.30 -2.17
N TYR A 651 -17.59 -23.89 -1.29
CA TYR A 651 -18.95 -24.49 -1.16
C TYR A 651 -19.12 -25.80 -0.37
N GLY A 652 -18.38 -25.99 0.73
CA GLY A 652 -18.87 -26.78 1.89
C GLY A 652 -19.12 -28.28 1.71
N SER A 653 -18.72 -28.89 0.61
CA SER A 653 -19.01 -30.31 0.34
C SER A 653 -17.98 -31.29 0.89
N LYS A 654 -16.79 -30.84 1.31
CA LYS A 654 -15.74 -31.68 1.89
C LYS A 654 -15.16 -31.03 3.14
N THR A 655 -14.70 -31.86 4.06
CA THR A 655 -14.01 -31.43 5.29
C THR A 655 -12.72 -30.69 4.91
N THR A 656 -12.53 -29.50 5.44
CA THR A 656 -11.28 -28.73 5.34
C THR A 656 -10.12 -29.56 5.88
N ARG A 657 -9.02 -29.61 5.13
CA ARG A 657 -7.81 -30.32 5.50
C ARG A 657 -6.61 -29.41 5.35
N PHE A 658 -5.84 -29.30 6.43
CA PHE A 658 -4.59 -28.57 6.46
C PHE A 658 -3.42 -29.54 6.63
N ALA A 659 -2.72 -29.85 5.54
CA ALA A 659 -1.53 -30.70 5.54
C ALA A 659 -0.28 -29.82 5.38
N TYR A 660 0.32 -29.45 6.51
CA TYR A 660 1.47 -28.55 6.57
C TYR A 660 2.77 -29.27 6.22
N ALA A 661 3.55 -28.73 5.30
CA ALA A 661 4.93 -29.19 5.01
C ALA A 661 5.90 -28.59 6.06
N VAL A 662 5.89 -29.16 7.27
CA VAL A 662 6.53 -28.58 8.47
C VAL A 662 8.05 -28.51 8.37
N SER A 663 8.69 -29.29 7.50
CA SER A 663 10.13 -29.16 7.22
C SER A 663 10.49 -27.86 6.49
N ASN A 664 9.54 -27.25 5.77
CA ASN A 664 9.75 -25.96 5.10
C ASN A 664 9.54 -24.80 6.09
N THR A 665 10.29 -23.73 5.89
CA THR A 665 10.20 -22.54 6.76
C THR A 665 9.20 -21.53 6.21
N MET A 666 8.38 -20.96 7.10
CA MET A 666 7.53 -19.80 6.82
C MET A 666 7.54 -18.88 8.04
N GLN A 667 8.30 -17.79 7.99
CA GLN A 667 8.47 -16.84 9.10
C GLN A 667 8.71 -15.42 8.57
N GLY A 668 8.15 -14.43 9.25
CA GLY A 668 8.37 -13.01 8.92
C GLY A 668 7.99 -12.62 7.49
N GLY A 669 7.05 -13.35 6.86
CA GLY A 669 6.64 -13.13 5.48
C GLY A 669 7.57 -13.76 4.43
N GLN A 670 8.47 -14.66 4.82
CA GLN A 670 9.31 -15.47 3.91
C GLN A 670 8.92 -16.94 3.98
N ALA A 671 8.96 -17.63 2.84
CA ALA A 671 8.83 -19.08 2.76
C ALA A 671 10.04 -19.66 2.03
N LEU A 672 10.70 -20.64 2.65
CA LEU A 672 11.92 -21.27 2.16
C LEU A 672 11.76 -22.80 2.21
N PRO A 673 12.29 -23.53 1.20
CA PRO A 673 12.34 -24.99 1.27
C PRO A 673 13.28 -25.43 2.39
N GLY A 674 12.94 -26.50 3.04
CA GLY A 674 13.72 -27.13 4.09
C GLY A 674 13.44 -28.62 4.20
N SER A 675 14.26 -29.33 4.98
CA SER A 675 14.13 -30.75 5.19
C SER A 675 14.71 -31.15 6.55
N TRP A 676 14.22 -32.24 7.08
CA TRP A 676 14.82 -32.87 8.25
C TRP A 676 16.04 -33.71 7.77
N LYS A 677 17.24 -33.36 8.27
CA LYS A 677 18.52 -33.97 7.92
C LYS A 677 18.75 -35.26 8.70
N VAL A 678 18.14 -36.35 8.32
CA VAL A 678 18.22 -37.65 9.01
C VAL A 678 19.63 -38.24 8.96
N GLY A 679 20.39 -37.97 7.89
CA GLY A 679 21.78 -38.41 7.73
C GLY A 679 22.72 -37.96 8.86
N ASN A 680 22.35 -36.91 9.61
CA ASN A 680 23.13 -36.41 10.75
C ASN A 680 22.90 -37.20 12.05
N LEU A 681 21.90 -38.07 12.10
CA LEU A 681 21.59 -38.87 13.27
C LEU A 681 22.40 -40.17 13.27
N ALA A 682 22.75 -40.67 14.47
CA ALA A 682 23.28 -42.01 14.63
C ALA A 682 22.18 -43.06 14.40
N PRO A 683 22.52 -44.30 13.99
CA PRO A 683 21.51 -45.36 13.97
C PRO A 683 20.88 -45.56 15.35
N GLY A 684 19.56 -45.75 15.39
CA GLY A 684 18.83 -45.91 16.68
C GLY A 684 17.38 -45.54 16.58
N ASP A 685 16.70 -45.65 17.73
CA ASP A 685 15.28 -45.33 17.88
C ASP A 685 15.10 -43.92 18.39
N TYR A 686 14.20 -43.16 17.71
CA TYR A 686 13.91 -41.77 18.00
C TYR A 686 12.41 -41.51 18.03
N ILE A 687 12.03 -40.37 18.58
CA ILE A 687 10.69 -39.80 18.53
C ILE A 687 10.75 -38.47 17.79
N LEU A 688 10.06 -38.40 16.66
CA LEU A 688 9.79 -37.13 16.01
C LEU A 688 8.56 -36.51 16.66
N ARG A 689 8.74 -35.46 17.44
CA ARG A 689 7.66 -34.74 18.13
C ARG A 689 7.28 -33.49 17.36
N ILE A 690 6.02 -33.32 17.00
CA ILE A 690 5.48 -32.14 16.36
C ILE A 690 5.07 -31.12 17.41
N HIS A 691 5.46 -29.88 17.17
CA HIS A 691 4.99 -28.69 17.88
C HIS A 691 3.93 -28.01 17.02
N ALA A 692 2.67 -28.06 17.42
CA ALA A 692 1.55 -27.38 16.77
C ALA A 692 0.85 -26.50 17.80
N ALA A 693 0.80 -25.19 17.55
CA ALA A 693 0.22 -24.23 18.47
C ALA A 693 -0.75 -23.28 17.76
N ASP A 694 -1.78 -22.85 18.46
CA ASP A 694 -2.71 -21.81 18.10
C ASP A 694 -2.15 -20.40 18.38
N PHE A 695 -2.96 -19.39 18.11
CA PHE A 695 -2.59 -17.97 18.39
C PHE A 695 -2.60 -17.65 19.90
N ALA A 696 -3.42 -18.33 20.71
CA ALA A 696 -3.45 -18.17 22.17
C ALA A 696 -2.23 -18.79 22.87
N GLY A 697 -1.46 -19.62 22.14
CA GLY A 697 -0.27 -20.29 22.66
C GLY A 697 -0.55 -21.68 23.24
N LEU A 698 -1.76 -22.22 23.06
CA LEU A 698 -2.08 -23.60 23.41
C LEU A 698 -1.39 -24.55 22.44
N VAL A 699 -0.88 -25.65 22.94
CA VAL A 699 -0.08 -26.62 22.17
C VAL A 699 -0.78 -27.97 22.15
N ALA A 700 -0.81 -28.63 20.99
CA ALA A 700 -1.31 -29.98 20.85
C ALA A 700 -0.54 -30.95 21.76
N THR A 701 -1.24 -31.72 22.56
CA THR A 701 -0.68 -32.72 23.49
C THR A 701 -0.80 -34.14 22.98
N GLU A 702 -1.79 -34.41 22.14
CA GLU A 702 -2.09 -35.74 21.60
C GLU A 702 -1.69 -35.84 20.11
N GLY A 703 -1.36 -37.03 19.63
CA GLY A 703 -1.04 -37.30 18.24
C GLY A 703 0.27 -36.68 17.73
N ARG A 704 1.05 -36.03 18.61
CA ARG A 704 2.24 -35.26 18.25
C ARG A 704 3.53 -36.05 18.08
N ASP A 705 3.57 -37.26 18.59
CA ASP A 705 4.77 -38.12 18.62
C ASP A 705 4.70 -39.21 17.56
N LEU A 706 5.73 -39.33 16.74
CA LEU A 706 5.91 -40.35 15.73
C LEU A 706 7.19 -41.12 16.02
N PRO A 707 7.11 -42.44 16.44
CA PRO A 707 8.30 -43.27 16.58
C PRO A 707 8.94 -43.55 15.24
N VAL A 708 10.27 -43.39 15.15
CA VAL A 708 11.07 -43.66 13.96
C VAL A 708 12.34 -44.40 14.33
N THR A 709 12.76 -45.35 13.49
CA THR A 709 14.05 -46.05 13.60
C THR A 709 14.94 -45.55 12.46
N VAL A 710 16.10 -45.02 12.77
CA VAL A 710 17.13 -44.57 11.80
C VAL A 710 18.13 -45.72 11.65
N GLU A 711 18.35 -46.20 10.41
CA GLU A 711 19.22 -47.33 10.04
C GLU A 711 20.44 -46.91 9.22
#